data_b52c9939cfac6175593a3c7b21d745ec
#
_entry.id   b52c9939cfac6175593a3c7b21d745ec
#
_cell.length_a   1.000
_cell.length_b   1.000
_cell.length_c   1.000
_cell.angle_alpha   90.00
_cell.angle_beta   90.00
_cell.angle_gamma   90.00
#
_symmetry.space_group_name_H-M   'P 1'
#
loop_
_entity.id
_entity.type
_entity.pdbx_description
1 polymer ?
#
loop_
_entity_poly.entity_id
_entity_poly.type
_entity_poly.pdbx_seq_one_letter_code
_entity_poly.pdbx_strand_id
1 'polypeptide(L)'
;MKNQWDANKAALFEGPLGECVYGSRVLGANPSLVLHGGGNTSVKTVGHDIHGDEIEILYVKGSGWDLATIEAEGFAPLRLNEVRRLAELPELTDTEMVNQLRLNLLDASAPNPSVEAILHASLPFQAVQHTHADAALALTNTEDGERRVRELWGATVVIVPYVMPGFDLAKVCAVEFEKQATADTVAMVLMNHGVFTFGDTTKQAYDSMIEVITAAEEYLSSQAGVDINSSATKSGPDLTGTSAINQASLRKQLSDAARRPMLLSRTSNKSAAEFAKRSDLAEIATRGPATPDHIIRTKQFPLIGRDIDKFISNYHDYFERNSHRFPGVQQLDPAPRVVLDPELGLLTAGVKISDCSIAADIYLHTIDVVEAAEALGGFVALPESDLFEVEYWELEQAKLNKSNATPPLSGEVALVTGSASGIGSACAHALLRQGASVIGIDLNNDDGSDTASFLQLQADVTNRASLLAAVEEGVRHFGGIDILVAAAGIFGVSHEIAKIIETDWEQTLAVNLNGVSNLFHVAHPYLALAPKGARVALVGSKNVLAPGKGAAAYSASKAAVTQLGRVAALEWAEDGIVVNTIHPDGIFDTGLWSESLIEERASRYGLTTSEYKKRNLLGKEITSNDVGELVAIMCGPSFSRITGAQIPVDGGSDRVI
;
A
#
# COMPACT_ATOMS: atom_id res chain seq x y z
N MET A 1 -18.09 -3.70 22.76
CA MET A 1 -18.08 -2.86 21.52
C MET A 1 -19.23 -1.86 21.53
N LYS A 2 -19.08 -0.65 20.94
CA LYS A 2 -20.16 0.36 20.88
C LYS A 2 -20.95 0.23 19.59
N ASN A 3 -22.28 0.14 19.70
CA ASN A 3 -23.18 0.23 18.53
C ASN A 3 -23.06 1.65 17.91
N GLN A 4 -22.73 1.73 16.63
CA GLN A 4 -22.53 2.98 15.89
C GLN A 4 -23.66 3.28 14.89
N TRP A 5 -24.73 2.49 14.89
CA TRP A 5 -25.87 2.73 14.01
C TRP A 5 -26.56 4.04 14.34
N ASP A 6 -26.68 4.91 13.36
CA ASP A 6 -27.39 6.19 13.44
C ASP A 6 -28.62 6.14 12.54
N ALA A 7 -29.81 6.11 13.12
CA ALA A 7 -31.06 6.00 12.40
C ALA A 7 -31.31 7.19 11.44
N ASN A 8 -30.80 8.40 11.77
CA ASN A 8 -30.97 9.57 10.91
C ASN A 8 -30.08 9.47 9.66
N LYS A 9 -28.88 8.93 9.82
CA LYS A 9 -27.97 8.68 8.68
C LYS A 9 -28.48 7.52 7.84
N ALA A 10 -28.97 6.44 8.46
CA ALA A 10 -29.54 5.30 7.76
C ALA A 10 -30.71 5.70 6.86
N ALA A 11 -31.56 6.63 7.34
CA ALA A 11 -32.71 7.13 6.60
C ALA A 11 -32.37 7.91 5.30
N LEU A 12 -31.10 8.27 5.09
CA LEU A 12 -30.62 8.89 3.85
C LEU A 12 -30.40 7.85 2.74
N PHE A 13 -30.41 6.57 3.07
CA PHE A 13 -30.20 5.44 2.15
C PHE A 13 -31.55 4.77 1.88
N GLU A 14 -32.08 4.94 0.68
CA GLU A 14 -33.43 4.47 0.35
C GLU A 14 -33.47 2.97 0.02
N GLY A 15 -34.47 2.29 0.55
CA GLY A 15 -34.81 0.90 0.27
C GLY A 15 -33.82 -0.11 0.89
N PRO A 16 -34.10 -1.42 0.74
CA PRO A 16 -33.30 -2.47 1.39
C PRO A 16 -31.81 -2.49 0.97
N LEU A 17 -31.51 -2.22 -0.31
CA LEU A 17 -30.12 -2.13 -0.78
C LEU A 17 -29.43 -0.90 -0.18
N GLY A 18 -30.09 0.26 -0.13
CA GLY A 18 -29.54 1.45 0.50
C GLY A 18 -29.22 1.21 1.98
N GLU A 19 -30.14 0.62 2.74
CA GLU A 19 -29.90 0.25 4.13
C GLU A 19 -28.71 -0.73 4.26
N CYS A 20 -28.58 -1.69 3.32
CA CYS A 20 -27.45 -2.62 3.27
C CYS A 20 -26.11 -1.88 3.01
N VAL A 21 -26.07 -0.91 2.10
CA VAL A 21 -24.89 -0.05 1.88
C VAL A 21 -24.52 0.68 3.16
N TYR A 22 -25.48 1.31 3.84
CA TYR A 22 -25.21 2.01 5.09
C TYR A 22 -24.68 1.07 6.18
N GLY A 23 -25.36 -0.07 6.40
CA GLY A 23 -24.94 -1.07 7.38
C GLY A 23 -23.55 -1.62 7.10
N SER A 24 -23.23 -1.85 5.83
CA SER A 24 -21.90 -2.29 5.40
C SER A 24 -20.82 -1.25 5.72
N ARG A 25 -21.09 0.02 5.48
CA ARG A 25 -20.14 1.10 5.79
C ARG A 25 -19.91 1.26 7.29
N VAL A 26 -20.97 1.14 8.10
CA VAL A 26 -20.83 1.22 9.56
C VAL A 26 -20.05 0.01 10.10
N LEU A 27 -20.26 -1.17 9.50
CA LEU A 27 -19.53 -2.39 9.83
C LEU A 27 -18.04 -2.26 9.44
N GLY A 28 -17.78 -1.88 8.19
CA GLY A 28 -16.42 -1.73 7.63
C GLY A 28 -15.62 -0.56 8.20
N ALA A 29 -16.29 0.42 8.81
CA ALA A 29 -15.61 1.52 9.51
C ALA A 29 -14.96 1.09 10.83
N ASN A 30 -15.23 -0.13 11.30
CA ASN A 30 -14.61 -0.68 12.51
C ASN A 30 -13.57 -1.76 12.14
N PRO A 31 -12.26 -1.46 12.21
CA PRO A 31 -11.20 -2.40 11.85
C PRO A 31 -11.19 -3.69 12.69
N SER A 32 -11.69 -3.67 13.95
CA SER A 32 -11.81 -4.87 14.78
C SER A 32 -12.88 -5.85 14.30
N LEU A 33 -13.74 -5.45 13.35
CA LEU A 33 -14.74 -6.30 12.71
C LEU A 33 -14.30 -6.74 11.33
N VAL A 34 -13.74 -5.81 10.53
CA VAL A 34 -13.43 -6.05 9.11
C VAL A 34 -12.21 -5.24 8.70
N LEU A 35 -11.31 -5.89 7.96
CA LEU A 35 -10.12 -5.27 7.37
C LEU A 35 -10.10 -5.45 5.84
N HIS A 36 -9.74 -4.41 5.10
CA HIS A 36 -9.25 -4.41 3.71
C HIS A 36 -9.94 -5.37 2.74
N GLY A 37 -11.21 -5.22 2.52
CA GLY A 37 -11.96 -6.05 1.58
C GLY A 37 -12.37 -7.42 2.10
N GLY A 38 -11.98 -7.77 3.34
CA GLY A 38 -12.50 -8.92 4.09
C GLY A 38 -13.99 -8.75 4.42
N GLY A 39 -14.62 -9.80 4.92
CA GLY A 39 -16.03 -9.82 5.24
C GLY A 39 -16.93 -9.52 4.03
N ASN A 40 -18.21 -9.72 4.18
CA ASN A 40 -19.20 -9.37 3.15
C ASN A 40 -20.60 -9.23 3.75
N THR A 41 -21.47 -8.62 2.97
CA THR A 41 -22.86 -8.35 3.35
C THR A 41 -23.77 -8.60 2.18
N SER A 42 -25.03 -8.90 2.47
CA SER A 42 -26.06 -9.07 1.46
C SER A 42 -27.45 -8.68 1.95
N VAL A 43 -28.33 -8.42 0.98
CA VAL A 43 -29.75 -8.25 1.22
C VAL A 43 -30.55 -8.92 0.11
N LYS A 44 -31.65 -9.57 0.49
CA LYS A 44 -32.61 -10.19 -0.42
C LYS A 44 -33.79 -9.25 -0.62
N THR A 45 -34.19 -9.06 -1.86
CA THR A 45 -35.30 -8.19 -2.23
C THR A 45 -36.15 -8.82 -3.33
N VAL A 46 -37.27 -8.18 -3.63
CA VAL A 46 -38.11 -8.50 -4.79
C VAL A 46 -37.95 -7.38 -5.81
N GLY A 47 -37.82 -7.72 -7.06
CA GLY A 47 -37.75 -6.79 -8.19
C GLY A 47 -38.46 -7.36 -9.42
N HIS A 48 -38.25 -6.74 -10.58
CA HIS A 48 -38.80 -7.21 -11.83
C HIS A 48 -37.71 -7.43 -12.86
N ASP A 49 -37.87 -8.45 -13.67
CA ASP A 49 -36.98 -8.70 -14.80
C ASP A 49 -37.37 -7.81 -16.01
N ILE A 50 -36.67 -7.97 -17.15
CA ILE A 50 -36.87 -7.20 -18.37
C ILE A 50 -38.28 -7.42 -18.99
N HIS A 51 -38.94 -8.52 -18.63
CA HIS A 51 -40.29 -8.84 -19.11
C HIS A 51 -41.37 -8.29 -18.19
N GLY A 52 -40.98 -7.76 -17.01
CA GLY A 52 -41.90 -7.27 -15.97
C GLY A 52 -42.36 -8.35 -15.00
N ASP A 53 -41.79 -9.54 -15.09
CA ASP A 53 -42.06 -10.63 -14.16
C ASP A 53 -41.35 -10.40 -12.81
N GLU A 54 -42.05 -10.66 -11.71
CA GLU A 54 -41.49 -10.56 -10.36
C GLU A 54 -40.43 -11.62 -10.14
N ILE A 55 -39.26 -11.19 -9.64
CA ILE A 55 -38.11 -12.06 -9.33
C ILE A 55 -37.54 -11.74 -7.96
N GLU A 56 -37.06 -12.77 -7.26
CA GLU A 56 -36.26 -12.61 -6.05
C GLU A 56 -34.80 -12.32 -6.40
N ILE A 57 -34.24 -11.28 -5.79
CA ILE A 57 -32.88 -10.78 -6.06
C ILE A 57 -32.06 -10.86 -4.78
N LEU A 58 -30.85 -11.43 -4.87
CA LEU A 58 -29.81 -11.31 -3.87
C LEU A 58 -28.83 -10.23 -4.31
N TYR A 59 -28.73 -9.15 -3.56
CA TYR A 59 -27.64 -8.21 -3.66
C TYR A 59 -26.55 -8.66 -2.69
N VAL A 60 -25.38 -9.05 -3.18
CA VAL A 60 -24.24 -9.48 -2.37
C VAL A 60 -23.01 -8.68 -2.72
N LYS A 61 -22.18 -8.36 -1.74
CA LYS A 61 -20.91 -7.63 -1.93
C LYS A 61 -20.08 -8.24 -3.05
N GLY A 62 -19.62 -7.40 -3.95
CA GLY A 62 -18.69 -7.75 -5.01
C GLY A 62 -17.28 -8.01 -4.49
N SER A 63 -16.60 -9.00 -5.08
CA SER A 63 -15.22 -9.35 -4.74
C SER A 63 -14.28 -8.14 -4.90
N GLY A 64 -13.52 -7.84 -3.85
CA GLY A 64 -12.50 -6.80 -3.82
C GLY A 64 -13.02 -5.38 -3.55
N TRP A 65 -14.30 -5.19 -3.23
CA TRP A 65 -14.82 -3.97 -2.65
C TRP A 65 -14.55 -3.93 -1.14
N ASP A 66 -14.23 -2.75 -0.63
CA ASP A 66 -14.08 -2.50 0.81
C ASP A 66 -15.43 -2.10 1.40
N LEU A 67 -15.82 -2.72 2.52
CA LEU A 67 -17.10 -2.42 3.17
C LEU A 67 -17.19 -0.98 3.68
N ALA A 68 -16.08 -0.39 4.13
CA ALA A 68 -16.05 0.98 4.65
C ALA A 68 -16.44 2.04 3.60
N THR A 69 -16.20 1.74 2.32
CA THR A 69 -16.41 2.67 1.21
C THR A 69 -17.36 2.17 0.13
N ILE A 70 -18.02 1.03 0.36
CA ILE A 70 -18.89 0.40 -0.63
C ILE A 70 -20.08 1.30 -1.02
N GLU A 71 -20.39 1.31 -2.31
CA GLU A 71 -21.56 1.94 -2.90
C GLU A 71 -22.55 0.88 -3.39
N ALA A 72 -23.74 1.29 -3.86
CA ALA A 72 -24.73 0.35 -4.39
C ALA A 72 -24.19 -0.46 -5.58
N GLU A 73 -23.34 0.14 -6.42
CA GLU A 73 -22.66 -0.49 -7.55
C GLU A 73 -21.66 -1.56 -7.13
N GLY A 74 -21.26 -1.55 -5.87
CA GLY A 74 -20.39 -2.58 -5.28
C GLY A 74 -21.12 -3.89 -4.96
N PHE A 75 -22.44 -3.93 -5.08
CA PHE A 75 -23.26 -5.13 -4.87
C PHE A 75 -23.63 -5.78 -6.19
N ALA A 76 -23.37 -7.09 -6.28
CA ALA A 76 -23.73 -7.90 -7.42
C ALA A 76 -25.21 -8.37 -7.29
N PRO A 77 -26.12 -7.99 -8.22
CA PRO A 77 -27.50 -8.44 -8.22
C PRO A 77 -27.61 -9.83 -8.84
N LEU A 78 -27.99 -10.83 -8.06
CA LEU A 78 -28.10 -12.23 -8.49
C LEU A 78 -29.57 -12.70 -8.46
N ARG A 79 -29.95 -13.61 -9.39
CA ARG A 79 -31.22 -14.35 -9.33
C ARG A 79 -31.18 -15.29 -8.14
N LEU A 80 -31.84 -14.92 -7.05
CA LEU A 80 -31.75 -15.64 -5.76
C LEU A 80 -32.09 -17.13 -5.88
N ASN A 81 -33.18 -17.46 -6.55
CA ASN A 81 -33.64 -18.84 -6.68
C ASN A 81 -32.65 -19.73 -7.44
N GLU A 82 -32.02 -19.19 -8.49
CA GLU A 82 -31.01 -19.94 -9.24
C GLU A 82 -29.74 -20.15 -8.41
N VAL A 83 -29.34 -19.16 -7.61
CA VAL A 83 -28.17 -19.30 -6.71
C VAL A 83 -28.46 -20.31 -5.60
N ARG A 84 -29.68 -20.32 -5.02
CA ARG A 84 -30.09 -21.35 -4.04
C ARG A 84 -30.00 -22.77 -4.60
N ARG A 85 -30.43 -22.97 -5.84
CA ARG A 85 -30.36 -24.28 -6.51
C ARG A 85 -28.92 -24.78 -6.70
N LEU A 86 -27.92 -23.90 -6.75
CA LEU A 86 -26.52 -24.33 -6.80
C LEU A 86 -26.14 -25.11 -5.54
N ALA A 87 -26.66 -24.73 -4.36
CA ALA A 87 -26.38 -25.45 -3.11
C ALA A 87 -26.92 -26.90 -3.08
N GLU A 88 -27.87 -27.23 -3.95
CA GLU A 88 -28.43 -28.58 -4.08
C GLU A 88 -27.51 -29.55 -4.85
N LEU A 89 -26.51 -29.03 -5.58
CA LEU A 89 -25.58 -29.85 -6.34
C LEU A 89 -24.69 -30.70 -5.42
N PRO A 90 -24.30 -31.93 -5.84
CA PRO A 90 -23.43 -32.78 -5.05
C PRO A 90 -22.01 -32.19 -4.91
N GLU A 91 -21.50 -31.61 -5.98
CA GLU A 91 -20.17 -30.97 -6.08
C GLU A 91 -20.21 -29.83 -7.10
N LEU A 92 -19.30 -28.88 -6.96
CA LEU A 92 -19.15 -27.75 -7.85
C LEU A 92 -17.70 -27.26 -7.75
N THR A 93 -16.99 -27.25 -8.86
CA THR A 93 -15.63 -26.69 -8.87
C THR A 93 -15.67 -25.16 -8.76
N ASP A 94 -14.60 -24.54 -8.28
CA ASP A 94 -14.51 -23.08 -8.15
C ASP A 94 -14.74 -22.36 -9.49
N THR A 95 -14.17 -22.89 -10.58
CA THR A 95 -14.36 -22.33 -11.92
C THR A 95 -15.83 -22.37 -12.35
N GLU A 96 -16.50 -23.50 -12.10
CA GLU A 96 -17.93 -23.66 -12.39
C GLU A 96 -18.77 -22.76 -11.48
N MET A 97 -18.45 -22.70 -10.18
CA MET A 97 -19.13 -21.83 -9.23
C MET A 97 -19.07 -20.36 -9.67
N VAL A 98 -17.88 -19.83 -9.96
CA VAL A 98 -17.72 -18.46 -10.44
C VAL A 98 -18.48 -18.23 -11.75
N ASN A 99 -18.42 -19.18 -12.69
CA ASN A 99 -19.14 -19.07 -13.95
C ASN A 99 -20.67 -19.06 -13.72
N GLN A 100 -21.21 -19.95 -12.88
CA GLN A 100 -22.63 -20.00 -12.57
C GLN A 100 -23.11 -18.74 -11.84
N LEU A 101 -22.36 -18.23 -10.89
CA LEU A 101 -22.66 -16.96 -10.24
C LEU A 101 -22.73 -15.80 -11.25
N ARG A 102 -21.79 -15.73 -12.19
CA ARG A 102 -21.78 -14.72 -13.26
C ARG A 102 -22.94 -14.85 -14.24
N LEU A 103 -23.32 -16.07 -14.59
CA LEU A 103 -24.46 -16.33 -15.49
C LEU A 103 -25.80 -15.91 -14.84
N ASN A 104 -25.85 -15.86 -13.53
CA ASN A 104 -27.04 -15.46 -12.77
C ASN A 104 -27.07 -13.97 -12.37
N LEU A 105 -26.08 -13.16 -12.83
CA LEU A 105 -26.13 -11.71 -12.70
C LEU A 105 -27.29 -11.12 -13.49
N LEU A 106 -27.99 -10.17 -12.89
CA LEU A 106 -29.02 -9.36 -13.56
C LEU A 106 -28.43 -8.18 -14.33
N ASP A 107 -27.21 -7.79 -13.98
CA ASP A 107 -26.42 -6.76 -14.66
C ASP A 107 -25.03 -7.31 -15.00
N ALA A 108 -24.74 -7.40 -16.29
CA ALA A 108 -23.46 -7.93 -16.78
C ALA A 108 -22.26 -7.01 -16.45
N SER A 109 -22.49 -5.74 -16.11
CA SER A 109 -21.47 -4.78 -15.71
C SER A 109 -21.17 -4.83 -14.20
N ALA A 110 -21.97 -5.54 -13.41
CA ALA A 110 -21.78 -5.67 -11.97
C ALA A 110 -20.46 -6.38 -11.62
N PRO A 111 -19.91 -6.10 -10.44
CA PRO A 111 -18.71 -6.79 -9.98
C PRO A 111 -18.93 -8.30 -9.84
N ASN A 112 -17.84 -9.08 -9.87
CA ASN A 112 -17.95 -10.51 -9.57
C ASN A 112 -18.50 -10.69 -8.14
N PRO A 113 -19.52 -11.53 -7.94
CA PRO A 113 -20.07 -11.79 -6.61
C PRO A 113 -19.01 -12.36 -5.65
N SER A 114 -19.20 -12.17 -4.35
CA SER A 114 -18.42 -12.89 -3.32
C SER A 114 -18.49 -14.40 -3.55
N VAL A 115 -17.40 -15.11 -3.27
CA VAL A 115 -17.36 -16.58 -3.31
C VAL A 115 -18.34 -17.23 -2.31
N GLU A 116 -18.77 -16.47 -1.29
CA GLU A 116 -19.76 -16.89 -0.29
C GLU A 116 -21.20 -16.57 -0.68
N ALA A 117 -21.45 -16.11 -1.92
CA ALA A 117 -22.80 -15.76 -2.38
C ALA A 117 -23.81 -16.91 -2.24
N ILE A 118 -23.38 -18.15 -2.43
CA ILE A 118 -24.24 -19.35 -2.25
C ILE A 118 -24.66 -19.50 -0.78
N LEU A 119 -23.74 -19.29 0.17
CA LEU A 119 -24.04 -19.30 1.59
C LEU A 119 -25.06 -18.21 1.96
N HIS A 120 -24.85 -16.97 1.50
CA HIS A 120 -25.79 -15.87 1.70
C HIS A 120 -27.17 -16.17 1.13
N ALA A 121 -27.26 -16.83 -0.04
CA ALA A 121 -28.52 -17.23 -0.66
C ALA A 121 -29.24 -18.29 0.17
N SER A 122 -28.52 -19.25 0.76
CA SER A 122 -29.06 -20.41 1.47
C SER A 122 -29.70 -20.05 2.82
N LEU A 123 -29.17 -19.04 3.51
CA LEU A 123 -29.72 -18.59 4.80
C LEU A 123 -31.13 -17.99 4.61
N PRO A 124 -32.13 -18.31 5.48
CA PRO A 124 -33.52 -17.93 5.27
C PRO A 124 -33.87 -16.47 5.67
N PHE A 125 -32.87 -15.63 5.90
CA PHE A 125 -33.04 -14.24 6.37
C PHE A 125 -32.88 -13.24 5.24
N GLN A 126 -33.51 -12.07 5.39
CA GLN A 126 -33.45 -11.01 4.40
C GLN A 126 -32.05 -10.37 4.33
N ALA A 127 -31.43 -10.05 5.46
CA ALA A 127 -30.11 -9.47 5.55
C ALA A 127 -29.12 -10.44 6.19
N VAL A 128 -27.91 -10.52 5.63
CA VAL A 128 -26.80 -11.35 6.13
C VAL A 128 -25.52 -10.53 6.13
N GLN A 129 -24.77 -10.60 7.22
CA GLN A 129 -23.48 -9.93 7.39
C GLN A 129 -22.43 -10.94 7.86
N HIS A 130 -21.22 -10.82 7.33
CA HIS A 130 -20.06 -11.64 7.68
C HIS A 130 -18.86 -10.76 8.01
N THR A 131 -18.18 -11.11 9.11
CA THR A 131 -16.99 -10.43 9.61
C THR A 131 -15.92 -11.42 10.06
N HIS A 132 -14.66 -10.95 10.06
CA HIS A 132 -13.53 -11.64 10.68
C HIS A 132 -13.15 -10.96 12.01
N ALA A 133 -14.13 -10.80 12.89
CA ALA A 133 -13.97 -10.00 14.11
C ALA A 133 -12.89 -10.57 15.05
N ASP A 134 -11.93 -9.72 15.45
CA ASP A 134 -10.75 -10.09 16.25
C ASP A 134 -11.12 -10.83 17.53
N ALA A 135 -12.14 -10.37 18.25
CA ALA A 135 -12.56 -10.99 19.51
C ALA A 135 -13.11 -12.40 19.30
N ALA A 136 -13.84 -12.65 18.20
CA ALA A 136 -14.31 -13.98 17.85
C ALA A 136 -13.15 -14.88 17.41
N LEU A 137 -12.22 -14.36 16.61
CA LEU A 137 -11.01 -15.09 16.20
C LEU A 137 -10.14 -15.47 17.40
N ALA A 138 -9.97 -14.59 18.39
CA ALA A 138 -9.22 -14.88 19.60
C ALA A 138 -9.82 -16.03 20.41
N LEU A 139 -11.14 -16.22 20.37
CA LEU A 139 -11.83 -17.37 21.01
C LEU A 139 -11.71 -18.64 20.18
N THR A 140 -12.00 -18.55 18.86
CA THR A 140 -12.05 -19.72 17.98
C THR A 140 -10.68 -20.31 17.69
N ASN A 141 -9.62 -19.48 17.77
CA ASN A 141 -8.24 -19.89 17.51
C ASN A 141 -7.52 -20.36 18.80
N THR A 142 -8.22 -21.11 19.64
CA THR A 142 -7.65 -21.77 20.81
C THR A 142 -7.96 -23.27 20.78
N GLU A 143 -7.19 -24.09 21.49
CA GLU A 143 -7.40 -25.55 21.55
C GLU A 143 -8.83 -25.93 22.01
N ASP A 144 -9.38 -25.18 22.95
CA ASP A 144 -10.74 -25.32 23.47
C ASP A 144 -11.77 -24.39 22.79
N GLY A 145 -11.47 -23.85 21.61
CA GLY A 145 -12.27 -22.78 20.98
C GLY A 145 -13.75 -23.13 20.85
N GLU A 146 -14.10 -24.32 20.35
CA GLU A 146 -15.50 -24.74 20.21
C GLU A 146 -16.21 -24.82 21.58
N ARG A 147 -15.55 -25.33 22.61
CA ARG A 147 -16.10 -25.34 23.96
C ARG A 147 -16.39 -23.94 24.49
N ARG A 148 -15.45 -23.01 24.30
CA ARG A 148 -15.60 -21.61 24.73
C ARG A 148 -16.76 -20.91 23.99
N VAL A 149 -16.89 -21.14 22.69
CA VAL A 149 -18.00 -20.63 21.87
C VAL A 149 -19.34 -21.14 22.41
N ARG A 150 -19.44 -22.48 22.73
CA ARG A 150 -20.66 -23.06 23.32
C ARG A 150 -20.97 -22.52 24.71
N GLU A 151 -19.95 -22.32 25.54
CA GLU A 151 -20.12 -21.77 26.89
C GLU A 151 -20.59 -20.32 26.86
N LEU A 152 -20.06 -19.51 25.92
CA LEU A 152 -20.37 -18.10 25.83
C LEU A 152 -21.75 -17.82 25.24
N TRP A 153 -22.05 -18.41 24.09
CA TRP A 153 -23.25 -18.06 23.31
C TRP A 153 -24.36 -19.12 23.34
N GLY A 154 -24.06 -20.35 23.75
CA GLY A 154 -25.05 -21.42 23.87
C GLY A 154 -25.81 -21.69 22.57
N ALA A 155 -27.16 -21.73 22.65
CA ALA A 155 -28.04 -22.00 21.53
C ALA A 155 -28.30 -20.76 20.63
N THR A 156 -27.74 -19.60 20.95
CA THR A 156 -27.92 -18.39 20.12
C THR A 156 -27.03 -18.39 18.90
N VAL A 157 -26.06 -19.31 18.81
CA VAL A 157 -25.19 -19.43 17.64
C VAL A 157 -25.15 -20.86 17.11
N VAL A 158 -25.04 -20.99 15.80
CA VAL A 158 -24.66 -22.22 15.11
C VAL A 158 -23.13 -22.28 15.04
N ILE A 159 -22.52 -23.42 15.34
CA ILE A 159 -21.06 -23.61 15.26
C ILE A 159 -20.76 -24.46 14.03
N VAL A 160 -19.87 -23.94 13.16
CA VAL A 160 -19.42 -24.60 11.94
C VAL A 160 -17.92 -24.88 12.05
N PRO A 161 -17.46 -26.15 11.90
CA PRO A 161 -16.03 -26.43 11.83
C PRO A 161 -15.40 -25.69 10.64
N TYR A 162 -14.07 -25.52 10.67
CA TYR A 162 -13.39 -24.94 9.53
C TYR A 162 -13.60 -25.76 8.25
N VAL A 163 -13.99 -25.08 7.19
CA VAL A 163 -14.07 -25.60 5.82
C VAL A 163 -13.54 -24.51 4.90
N MET A 164 -12.83 -24.91 3.85
CA MET A 164 -12.33 -24.00 2.83
C MET A 164 -13.46 -23.11 2.29
N PRO A 165 -13.28 -21.79 2.23
CA PRO A 165 -14.28 -20.88 1.65
C PRO A 165 -14.69 -21.28 0.23
N GLY A 166 -16.00 -21.14 -0.08
CA GLY A 166 -16.54 -21.50 -1.39
C GLY A 166 -17.75 -22.41 -1.31
N PHE A 167 -17.87 -23.32 -2.25
CA PHE A 167 -19.06 -24.18 -2.39
C PHE A 167 -19.24 -25.13 -1.20
N ASP A 168 -18.17 -25.80 -0.78
CA ASP A 168 -18.23 -26.79 0.31
C ASP A 168 -18.58 -26.12 1.65
N LEU A 169 -18.04 -24.92 1.91
CA LEU A 169 -18.43 -24.13 3.08
C LEU A 169 -19.92 -23.83 3.08
N ALA A 170 -20.48 -23.40 1.94
CA ALA A 170 -21.91 -23.10 1.84
C ALA A 170 -22.79 -24.32 2.16
N LYS A 171 -22.40 -25.53 1.71
CA LYS A 171 -23.10 -26.78 2.01
C LYS A 171 -23.03 -27.15 3.48
N VAL A 172 -21.83 -27.11 4.07
CA VAL A 172 -21.65 -27.44 5.50
C VAL A 172 -22.41 -26.46 6.37
N CYS A 173 -22.37 -25.17 6.06
CA CYS A 173 -23.14 -24.15 6.78
C CYS A 173 -24.65 -24.39 6.70
N ALA A 174 -25.19 -24.77 5.54
CA ALA A 174 -26.61 -25.07 5.39
C ALA A 174 -27.01 -26.28 6.25
N VAL A 175 -26.23 -27.36 6.24
CA VAL A 175 -26.46 -28.58 7.03
C VAL A 175 -26.38 -28.29 8.53
N GLU A 176 -25.34 -27.60 8.98
CA GLU A 176 -25.17 -27.30 10.41
C GLU A 176 -26.21 -26.30 10.90
N PHE A 177 -26.65 -25.36 10.04
CA PHE A 177 -27.74 -24.43 10.33
C PHE A 177 -29.07 -25.21 10.56
N GLU A 178 -29.44 -26.10 9.64
CA GLU A 178 -30.66 -26.94 9.76
C GLU A 178 -30.64 -27.78 11.03
N LYS A 179 -29.46 -28.30 11.41
CA LYS A 179 -29.28 -29.20 12.55
C LYS A 179 -29.28 -28.47 13.90
N GLN A 180 -28.70 -27.27 13.99
CA GLN A 180 -28.43 -26.60 15.27
C GLN A 180 -29.34 -25.37 15.50
N ALA A 181 -29.87 -24.72 14.45
CA ALA A 181 -30.60 -23.47 14.59
C ALA A 181 -31.89 -23.64 15.40
N THR A 182 -32.18 -22.63 16.21
CA THR A 182 -33.41 -22.49 17.00
C THR A 182 -34.07 -21.15 16.69
N ALA A 183 -35.22 -20.87 17.31
CA ALA A 183 -35.86 -19.57 17.18
C ALA A 183 -35.03 -18.41 17.77
N ASP A 184 -34.09 -18.71 18.65
CA ASP A 184 -33.22 -17.73 19.31
C ASP A 184 -31.86 -17.56 18.60
N THR A 185 -31.63 -18.28 17.49
CA THR A 185 -30.38 -18.23 16.77
C THR A 185 -30.24 -16.92 15.99
N VAL A 186 -29.18 -16.14 16.30
CA VAL A 186 -28.89 -14.83 15.71
C VAL A 186 -27.57 -14.79 14.92
N ALA A 187 -26.73 -15.82 15.08
CA ALA A 187 -25.41 -15.87 14.45
C ALA A 187 -24.96 -17.30 14.10
N MET A 188 -23.94 -17.37 13.26
CA MET A 188 -23.21 -18.60 12.94
C MET A 188 -21.72 -18.29 13.08
N VAL A 189 -21.01 -19.04 13.91
CA VAL A 189 -19.58 -18.92 14.17
C VAL A 189 -18.85 -19.99 13.37
N LEU A 190 -18.00 -19.56 12.46
CA LEU A 190 -17.12 -20.40 11.68
C LEU A 190 -15.77 -20.47 12.42
N MET A 191 -15.40 -21.66 12.87
CA MET A 191 -14.14 -21.86 13.61
C MET A 191 -12.93 -21.44 12.76
N ASN A 192 -12.01 -20.68 13.34
CA ASN A 192 -10.81 -20.14 12.69
C ASN A 192 -11.06 -19.28 11.44
N HIS A 193 -12.28 -18.76 11.23
CA HIS A 193 -12.61 -17.99 10.04
C HIS A 193 -13.33 -16.68 10.37
N GLY A 194 -14.48 -16.73 11.05
CA GLY A 194 -15.26 -15.53 11.34
C GLY A 194 -16.68 -15.78 11.81
N VAL A 195 -17.53 -14.74 11.72
CA VAL A 195 -18.91 -14.78 12.22
C VAL A 195 -19.87 -14.27 11.15
N PHE A 196 -20.98 -14.99 10.97
CA PHE A 196 -22.15 -14.54 10.24
C PHE A 196 -23.25 -14.12 11.21
N THR A 197 -23.92 -13.01 10.94
CA THR A 197 -25.16 -12.62 11.59
C THR A 197 -26.22 -12.30 10.56
N PHE A 198 -27.47 -12.39 10.96
CA PHE A 198 -28.59 -12.29 10.02
C PHE A 198 -29.83 -11.75 10.71
N GLY A 199 -30.79 -11.27 9.91
CA GLY A 199 -32.06 -10.76 10.39
C GLY A 199 -33.00 -10.37 9.26
N ASP A 200 -34.22 -9.94 9.63
CA ASP A 200 -35.23 -9.46 8.70
C ASP A 200 -34.93 -8.06 8.16
N THR A 201 -33.96 -7.34 8.77
CA THR A 201 -33.44 -6.05 8.32
C THR A 201 -31.93 -6.02 8.47
N THR A 202 -31.27 -5.16 7.71
CA THR A 202 -29.81 -4.92 7.86
C THR A 202 -29.46 -4.45 9.26
N LYS A 203 -30.32 -3.57 9.84
CA LYS A 203 -30.12 -3.11 11.21
C LYS A 203 -30.12 -4.24 12.22
N GLN A 204 -31.06 -5.20 12.10
CA GLN A 204 -31.16 -6.33 13.01
C GLN A 204 -29.92 -7.23 12.90
N ALA A 205 -29.46 -7.54 11.68
CA ALA A 205 -28.22 -8.29 11.48
C ALA A 205 -27.01 -7.57 12.08
N TYR A 206 -26.93 -6.22 11.95
CA TYR A 206 -25.87 -5.41 12.54
C TYR A 206 -25.93 -5.39 14.07
N ASP A 207 -27.10 -5.19 14.67
CA ASP A 207 -27.28 -5.22 16.12
C ASP A 207 -26.85 -6.58 16.70
N SER A 208 -27.23 -7.69 16.07
CA SER A 208 -26.79 -9.04 16.43
C SER A 208 -25.25 -9.18 16.35
N MET A 209 -24.60 -8.60 15.33
CA MET A 209 -23.13 -8.62 15.23
C MET A 209 -22.50 -7.90 16.43
N ILE A 210 -22.99 -6.71 16.76
CA ILE A 210 -22.48 -5.93 17.88
C ILE A 210 -22.67 -6.67 19.22
N GLU A 211 -23.83 -7.31 19.42
CA GLU A 211 -24.10 -8.08 20.65
C GLU A 211 -23.18 -9.29 20.78
N VAL A 212 -23.04 -10.08 19.72
CA VAL A 212 -22.19 -11.28 19.68
C VAL A 212 -20.73 -10.92 19.94
N ILE A 213 -20.21 -9.88 19.26
CA ILE A 213 -18.80 -9.49 19.41
C ILE A 213 -18.56 -8.79 20.75
N THR A 214 -19.51 -7.99 21.27
CA THR A 214 -19.40 -7.41 22.61
C THR A 214 -19.28 -8.50 23.70
N ALA A 215 -20.06 -9.57 23.60
CA ALA A 215 -19.97 -10.69 24.52
C ALA A 215 -18.57 -11.37 24.47
N ALA A 216 -17.98 -11.48 23.25
CA ALA A 216 -16.61 -11.99 23.09
C ALA A 216 -15.58 -11.07 23.75
N GLU A 217 -15.67 -9.76 23.53
CA GLU A 217 -14.78 -8.76 24.17
C GLU A 217 -14.87 -8.80 25.71
N GLU A 218 -16.09 -8.89 26.27
CA GLU A 218 -16.31 -9.01 27.70
C GLU A 218 -15.74 -10.32 28.27
N TYR A 219 -15.89 -11.42 27.53
CA TYR A 219 -15.30 -12.71 27.90
C TYR A 219 -13.77 -12.62 27.94
N LEU A 220 -13.12 -12.07 26.91
CA LEU A 220 -11.67 -11.87 26.85
C LEU A 220 -11.18 -10.99 28.01
N SER A 221 -11.86 -9.89 28.25
CA SER A 221 -11.54 -8.99 29.38
C SER A 221 -11.64 -9.69 30.73
N SER A 222 -12.69 -10.51 30.93
CA SER A 222 -12.94 -11.19 32.22
C SER A 222 -12.05 -12.41 32.44
N GLN A 223 -11.76 -13.20 31.41
CA GLN A 223 -11.04 -14.46 31.54
C GLN A 223 -9.53 -14.33 31.28
N ALA A 224 -9.13 -13.43 30.37
CA ALA A 224 -7.74 -13.23 29.97
C ALA A 224 -7.15 -11.88 30.47
N GLY A 225 -7.99 -10.97 30.98
CA GLY A 225 -7.57 -9.62 31.36
C GLY A 225 -7.10 -8.78 30.16
N VAL A 226 -7.51 -9.14 28.95
CA VAL A 226 -7.07 -8.50 27.70
C VAL A 226 -8.16 -7.59 27.16
N ASP A 227 -7.80 -6.35 26.87
CA ASP A 227 -8.60 -5.44 26.04
C ASP A 227 -8.07 -5.52 24.60
N ILE A 228 -8.76 -6.32 23.77
CA ILE A 228 -8.33 -6.63 22.41
C ILE A 228 -8.33 -5.41 21.48
N ASN A 229 -9.01 -4.33 21.84
CA ASN A 229 -9.05 -3.10 21.05
C ASN A 229 -7.91 -2.11 21.40
N SER A 230 -6.98 -2.48 22.26
CA SER A 230 -6.01 -1.57 22.84
C SER A 230 -4.79 -1.28 21.96
N SER A 231 -4.45 -2.12 21.00
CA SER A 231 -3.18 -2.05 20.25
C SER A 231 -3.22 -1.14 19.04
N ALA A 232 -4.32 -1.10 18.30
CA ALA A 232 -4.46 -0.27 17.10
C ALA A 232 -4.28 1.25 17.35
N THR A 233 -4.46 1.71 18.61
CA THR A 233 -4.41 3.14 18.98
C THR A 233 -3.11 3.57 19.68
N LYS A 234 -2.19 2.64 19.97
CA LYS A 234 -0.95 2.98 20.69
C LYS A 234 0.12 3.48 19.72
N SER A 235 0.31 4.81 19.67
CA SER A 235 1.51 5.38 19.03
C SER A 235 2.77 4.73 19.63
N GLY A 236 3.69 4.34 18.76
CA GLY A 236 4.90 3.63 19.17
C GLY A 236 5.96 4.53 19.82
N PRO A 237 7.01 3.93 20.37
CA PRO A 237 8.17 4.67 20.82
C PRO A 237 8.78 5.44 19.65
N ASP A 238 9.34 6.61 19.96
CA ASP A 238 10.21 7.30 19.02
C ASP A 238 11.40 6.37 18.68
N LEU A 239 11.37 5.85 17.47
CA LEU A 239 12.37 4.89 16.96
C LEU A 239 13.60 5.61 16.40
N THR A 240 13.83 6.87 16.82
CA THR A 240 15.06 7.61 16.54
C THR A 240 16.24 6.88 17.16
N GLY A 241 17.12 6.38 16.34
CA GLY A 241 18.33 5.67 16.79
C GLY A 241 18.50 4.26 16.22
N THR A 242 17.48 3.69 15.60
CA THR A 242 17.65 2.44 14.85
C THR A 242 18.13 2.76 13.44
N SER A 243 19.19 2.09 13.03
CA SER A 243 19.91 2.35 11.79
C SER A 243 19.01 2.21 10.56
N ALA A 244 18.70 3.30 9.88
CA ALA A 244 18.00 3.30 8.59
C ALA A 244 18.76 2.45 7.54
N ILE A 245 20.08 2.37 7.64
CA ILE A 245 20.90 1.54 6.76
C ILE A 245 20.64 0.04 6.94
N ASN A 246 20.32 -0.42 8.15
CA ASN A 246 19.94 -1.81 8.39
C ASN A 246 18.62 -2.16 7.70
N GLN A 247 17.66 -1.24 7.73
CA GLN A 247 16.39 -1.41 7.01
C GLN A 247 16.61 -1.43 5.49
N ALA A 248 17.45 -0.54 4.96
CA ALA A 248 17.78 -0.51 3.54
C ALA A 248 18.50 -1.78 3.07
N SER A 249 19.42 -2.30 3.89
CA SER A 249 20.10 -3.57 3.62
C SER A 249 19.13 -4.75 3.61
N LEU A 250 18.20 -4.80 4.57
CA LEU A 250 17.15 -5.82 4.62
C LEU A 250 16.21 -5.72 3.42
N ARG A 251 15.79 -4.49 3.03
CA ARG A 251 14.98 -4.26 1.84
C ARG A 251 15.66 -4.79 0.57
N LYS A 252 16.99 -4.57 0.42
CA LYS A 252 17.74 -5.09 -0.72
C LYS A 252 17.64 -6.62 -0.79
N GLN A 253 17.96 -7.32 0.29
CA GLN A 253 17.90 -8.78 0.34
C GLN A 253 16.49 -9.31 0.04
N LEU A 254 15.47 -8.65 0.60
CA LEU A 254 14.07 -8.99 0.38
C LEU A 254 13.65 -8.78 -1.09
N SER A 255 14.11 -7.69 -1.71
CA SER A 255 13.87 -7.40 -3.13
C SER A 255 14.58 -8.40 -4.04
N ASP A 256 15.79 -8.82 -3.68
CA ASP A 256 16.54 -9.86 -4.40
C ASP A 256 15.78 -11.21 -4.34
N ALA A 257 15.25 -11.59 -3.17
CA ALA A 257 14.38 -12.76 -2.99
C ALA A 257 13.10 -12.69 -3.82
N ALA A 258 12.45 -11.51 -3.87
CA ALA A 258 11.25 -11.26 -4.69
C ALA A 258 11.56 -11.16 -6.19
N ARG A 259 12.83 -11.05 -6.59
CA ARG A 259 13.32 -10.77 -7.96
C ARG A 259 12.74 -9.50 -8.58
N ARG A 260 12.36 -8.55 -7.75
CA ARG A 260 11.83 -7.22 -8.10
C ARG A 260 12.01 -6.25 -6.96
N PRO A 261 12.07 -4.93 -7.22
CA PRO A 261 12.07 -3.95 -6.15
C PRO A 261 10.82 -4.07 -5.30
N MET A 262 11.03 -3.97 -4.00
CA MET A 262 9.99 -3.95 -2.98
C MET A 262 10.20 -2.73 -2.09
N LEU A 263 9.12 -2.14 -1.61
CA LEU A 263 9.16 -1.23 -0.48
C LEU A 263 9.28 -2.06 0.80
N LEU A 264 9.85 -1.48 1.84
CA LEU A 264 9.89 -2.04 3.18
C LEU A 264 9.54 -0.95 4.18
N SER A 265 8.27 -0.87 4.54
CA SER A 265 7.76 0.17 5.43
C SER A 265 7.80 -0.28 6.88
N ARG A 266 8.13 0.64 7.76
CA ARG A 266 8.21 0.40 9.20
C ARG A 266 7.00 0.97 9.91
N THR A 267 6.38 0.16 10.77
CA THR A 267 5.21 0.56 11.55
C THR A 267 5.63 1.03 12.93
N SER A 268 5.30 2.29 13.26
CA SER A 268 5.53 2.84 14.61
C SER A 268 4.34 2.49 15.52
N ASN A 269 4.42 1.32 16.16
CA ASN A 269 3.40 0.84 17.09
C ASN A 269 4.06 0.18 18.31
N LYS A 270 3.63 0.55 19.50
CA LYS A 270 4.24 0.10 20.76
C LYS A 270 4.03 -1.41 20.99
N SER A 271 2.81 -1.90 20.81
CA SER A 271 2.49 -3.32 20.99
C SER A 271 3.28 -4.19 20.03
N ALA A 272 3.35 -3.81 18.75
CA ALA A 272 4.14 -4.54 17.76
C ALA A 272 5.64 -4.56 18.10
N ALA A 273 6.18 -3.45 18.62
CA ALA A 273 7.58 -3.38 19.07
C ALA A 273 7.85 -4.23 20.31
N GLU A 274 6.89 -4.33 21.23
CA GLU A 274 6.96 -5.21 22.40
C GLU A 274 6.81 -6.67 21.98
N PHE A 275 5.87 -6.99 21.09
CA PHE A 275 5.68 -8.32 20.52
C PHE A 275 6.94 -8.83 19.82
N ALA A 276 7.58 -8.01 19.00
CA ALA A 276 8.82 -8.36 18.29
C ALA A 276 10.00 -8.66 19.23
N LYS A 277 9.94 -8.29 20.51
CA LYS A 277 10.99 -8.55 21.52
C LYS A 277 10.70 -9.75 22.43
N ARG A 278 9.58 -10.42 22.23
CA ARG A 278 9.21 -11.58 23.05
C ARG A 278 10.24 -12.70 22.90
N SER A 279 10.53 -13.39 23.98
CA SER A 279 11.47 -14.53 23.97
C SER A 279 10.90 -15.77 23.27
N ASP A 280 9.58 -15.90 23.25
CA ASP A 280 8.82 -16.97 22.61
C ASP A 280 8.32 -16.61 21.20
N LEU A 281 8.75 -15.45 20.66
CA LEU A 281 8.29 -14.90 19.37
C LEU A 281 8.32 -15.94 18.24
N ALA A 282 9.44 -16.69 18.12
CA ALA A 282 9.63 -17.65 17.05
C ALA A 282 8.63 -18.81 17.13
N GLU A 283 8.12 -19.12 18.32
CA GLU A 283 7.11 -20.17 18.51
C GLU A 283 5.72 -19.66 18.16
N ILE A 284 5.31 -18.52 18.70
CA ILE A 284 3.94 -18.04 18.59
C ILE A 284 3.63 -17.40 17.23
N ALA A 285 4.58 -16.61 16.67
CA ALA A 285 4.37 -15.87 15.43
C ALA A 285 4.44 -16.75 14.17
N THR A 286 4.99 -17.97 14.25
CA THR A 286 5.13 -18.87 13.10
C THR A 286 4.03 -19.93 13.01
N ARG A 287 3.03 -19.91 13.89
CA ARG A 287 1.91 -20.85 13.85
C ARG A 287 0.98 -20.62 12.66
N GLY A 288 0.81 -19.37 12.22
CA GLY A 288 0.00 -19.00 11.06
C GLY A 288 -0.77 -17.69 11.26
N PRO A 289 -1.52 -17.23 10.24
CA PRO A 289 -2.37 -16.04 10.33
C PRO A 289 -3.60 -16.29 11.24
N ALA A 290 -4.21 -15.19 11.70
CA ALA A 290 -5.40 -15.23 12.54
C ALA A 290 -6.66 -15.73 11.80
N THR A 291 -6.74 -15.48 10.50
CA THR A 291 -7.78 -15.99 9.60
C THR A 291 -7.15 -16.36 8.26
N PRO A 292 -7.69 -17.37 7.54
CA PRO A 292 -7.09 -17.87 6.30
C PRO A 292 -6.93 -16.77 5.22
N ASP A 293 -7.88 -15.88 5.09
CA ASP A 293 -7.87 -14.81 4.09
C ASP A 293 -6.65 -13.89 4.17
N HIS A 294 -6.04 -13.78 5.35
CA HIS A 294 -4.87 -12.93 5.56
C HIS A 294 -3.59 -13.47 4.88
N ILE A 295 -3.52 -14.78 4.61
CA ILE A 295 -2.31 -15.44 4.11
C ILE A 295 -1.80 -14.87 2.79
N ILE A 296 -2.68 -14.42 1.90
CA ILE A 296 -2.30 -13.81 0.62
C ILE A 296 -1.58 -12.46 0.79
N ARG A 297 -1.74 -11.81 1.95
CA ARG A 297 -1.14 -10.52 2.28
C ARG A 297 0.09 -10.64 3.16
N THR A 298 0.09 -11.61 4.09
CA THR A 298 1.13 -11.76 5.12
C THR A 298 2.05 -12.95 4.90
N LYS A 299 1.68 -13.87 4.00
CA LYS A 299 2.17 -15.25 3.90
C LYS A 299 1.82 -16.07 5.15
N GLN A 300 2.21 -17.36 5.15
CA GLN A 300 1.93 -18.27 6.26
C GLN A 300 2.56 -17.79 7.59
N PHE A 301 3.78 -17.27 7.54
CA PHE A 301 4.52 -16.80 8.72
C PHE A 301 5.39 -15.58 8.39
N PRO A 302 5.73 -14.75 9.40
CA PRO A 302 6.65 -13.62 9.23
C PRO A 302 8.10 -14.09 9.19
N LEU A 303 8.97 -13.22 8.66
CA LEU A 303 10.42 -13.33 8.92
C LEU A 303 10.69 -12.87 10.36
N ILE A 304 11.32 -13.73 11.16
CA ILE A 304 11.80 -13.39 12.50
C ILE A 304 13.29 -12.99 12.40
N GLY A 305 13.59 -11.75 12.79
CA GLY A 305 14.92 -11.17 12.61
C GLY A 305 15.23 -10.85 11.15
N ARG A 306 16.44 -11.20 10.66
CA ARG A 306 16.95 -10.76 9.35
C ARG A 306 17.51 -11.89 8.48
N ASP A 307 17.31 -13.14 8.85
CA ASP A 307 17.82 -14.30 8.09
C ASP A 307 16.87 -14.68 6.96
N ILE A 308 16.99 -13.96 5.85
CA ILE A 308 16.15 -14.14 4.66
C ILE A 308 16.39 -15.50 4.00
N ASP A 309 17.63 -15.99 3.98
CA ASP A 309 17.97 -17.28 3.36
C ASP A 309 17.27 -18.43 4.09
N LYS A 310 17.25 -18.39 5.42
CA LYS A 310 16.51 -19.34 6.24
C LYS A 310 14.98 -19.25 5.98
N PHE A 311 14.46 -18.04 5.86
CA PHE A 311 13.03 -17.85 5.54
C PHE A 311 12.68 -18.46 4.17
N ILE A 312 13.51 -18.20 3.14
CA ILE A 312 13.32 -18.75 1.79
C ILE A 312 13.34 -20.29 1.82
N SER A 313 14.31 -20.87 2.55
CA SER A 313 14.40 -22.32 2.72
C SER A 313 13.13 -22.88 3.37
N ASN A 314 12.68 -22.29 4.47
CA ASN A 314 11.45 -22.71 5.15
C ASN A 314 10.22 -22.60 4.25
N TYR A 315 10.10 -21.52 3.47
CA TYR A 315 8.98 -21.34 2.54
C TYR A 315 9.04 -22.33 1.36
N HIS A 316 10.24 -22.68 0.90
CA HIS A 316 10.42 -23.74 -0.10
C HIS A 316 10.00 -25.11 0.46
N ASP A 317 10.45 -25.45 1.66
CA ASP A 317 10.07 -26.71 2.33
C ASP A 317 8.56 -26.79 2.57
N TYR A 318 7.92 -25.68 2.93
CA TYR A 318 6.47 -25.58 3.04
C TYR A 318 5.78 -25.86 1.70
N PHE A 319 6.28 -25.28 0.61
CA PHE A 319 5.75 -25.55 -0.73
C PHE A 319 5.92 -27.02 -1.12
N GLU A 320 7.11 -27.59 -0.94
CA GLU A 320 7.39 -28.99 -1.30
C GLU A 320 6.51 -29.98 -0.51
N ARG A 321 6.27 -29.72 0.77
CA ARG A 321 5.40 -30.58 1.58
C ARG A 321 3.95 -30.63 1.11
N ASN A 322 3.44 -29.56 0.52
CA ASN A 322 2.00 -29.39 0.24
C ASN A 322 1.65 -29.44 -1.26
N SER A 323 2.57 -29.07 -2.16
CA SER A 323 2.31 -28.90 -3.60
C SER A 323 1.84 -30.18 -4.32
N HIS A 324 2.19 -31.37 -3.79
CA HIS A 324 1.76 -32.65 -4.37
C HIS A 324 0.24 -32.84 -4.42
N ARG A 325 -0.50 -32.10 -3.56
CA ARG A 325 -1.98 -32.10 -3.53
C ARG A 325 -2.61 -31.29 -4.67
N PHE A 326 -1.83 -30.41 -5.31
CA PHE A 326 -2.30 -29.46 -6.33
C PHE A 326 -1.45 -29.55 -7.60
N PRO A 327 -1.74 -30.51 -8.51
CA PRO A 327 -0.95 -30.73 -9.72
C PRO A 327 -0.83 -29.48 -10.59
N GLY A 328 0.41 -29.09 -10.91
CA GLY A 328 0.69 -27.94 -11.77
C GLY A 328 0.82 -26.59 -11.06
N VAL A 329 0.61 -26.55 -9.74
CA VAL A 329 0.83 -25.33 -8.96
C VAL A 329 2.31 -24.90 -9.01
N GLN A 330 2.56 -23.61 -9.12
CA GLN A 330 3.91 -23.04 -9.11
C GLN A 330 4.13 -22.25 -7.82
N GLN A 331 5.34 -22.37 -7.26
CA GLN A 331 5.69 -21.61 -6.06
C GLN A 331 5.59 -20.11 -6.31
N LEU A 332 4.91 -19.41 -5.41
CA LEU A 332 4.87 -17.96 -5.37
C LEU A 332 6.24 -17.39 -5.00
N ASP A 333 6.46 -16.08 -5.20
CA ASP A 333 7.73 -15.48 -4.79
C ASP A 333 7.98 -15.70 -3.28
N PRO A 334 9.21 -16.13 -2.90
CA PRO A 334 9.48 -16.56 -1.53
C PRO A 334 9.76 -15.41 -0.56
N ALA A 335 9.73 -14.14 -1.00
CA ALA A 335 10.07 -13.02 -0.13
C ALA A 335 9.03 -12.84 0.99
N PRO A 336 9.44 -12.56 2.23
CA PRO A 336 8.53 -12.28 3.33
C PRO A 336 7.72 -11.00 3.06
N ARG A 337 6.49 -10.95 3.57
CA ARG A 337 5.63 -9.77 3.55
C ARG A 337 5.61 -9.05 4.88
N VAL A 338 5.90 -9.76 5.94
CA VAL A 338 5.96 -9.25 7.32
C VAL A 338 7.31 -9.63 7.91
N VAL A 339 7.93 -8.70 8.61
CA VAL A 339 9.18 -8.89 9.35
C VAL A 339 8.98 -8.43 10.79
N LEU A 340 9.38 -9.26 11.73
CA LEU A 340 9.44 -8.96 13.16
C LEU A 340 10.91 -8.96 13.59
N ASP A 341 11.46 -7.78 13.82
CA ASP A 341 12.85 -7.60 14.23
C ASP A 341 12.93 -6.90 15.59
N PRO A 342 13.71 -7.41 16.56
CA PRO A 342 13.78 -6.83 17.91
C PRO A 342 14.24 -5.36 17.97
N GLU A 343 15.04 -4.91 16.97
CA GLU A 343 15.54 -3.54 16.89
C GLU A 343 14.66 -2.66 16.00
N LEU A 344 14.17 -3.22 14.88
CA LEU A 344 13.38 -2.48 13.88
C LEU A 344 11.86 -2.54 14.16
N GLY A 345 11.39 -3.47 14.99
CA GLY A 345 9.96 -3.68 15.26
C GLY A 345 9.26 -4.42 14.12
N LEU A 346 8.03 -3.99 13.82
CA LEU A 346 7.23 -4.51 12.72
C LEU A 346 7.56 -3.76 11.42
N LEU A 347 7.96 -4.52 10.38
CA LEU A 347 8.10 -4.00 9.03
C LEU A 347 7.24 -4.83 8.07
N THR A 348 6.73 -4.18 7.04
CA THR A 348 5.92 -4.83 6.01
C THR A 348 6.42 -4.49 4.62
N ALA A 349 6.33 -5.47 3.72
CA ALA A 349 6.89 -5.38 2.38
C ALA A 349 5.81 -5.48 1.30
N GLY A 350 5.91 -4.61 0.29
CA GLY A 350 4.98 -4.57 -0.83
C GLY A 350 5.58 -3.92 -2.06
N VAL A 351 4.89 -4.00 -3.19
CA VAL A 351 5.28 -3.29 -4.41
C VAL A 351 4.76 -1.85 -4.39
N LYS A 352 3.70 -1.61 -3.63
CA LYS A 352 3.11 -0.29 -3.38
C LYS A 352 3.08 -0.04 -1.88
N ILE A 353 3.09 1.21 -1.48
CA ILE A 353 2.94 1.57 -0.06
C ILE A 353 1.60 1.09 0.52
N SER A 354 0.54 1.06 -0.29
CA SER A 354 -0.75 0.49 0.12
C SER A 354 -0.67 -1.00 0.46
N ASP A 355 0.18 -1.78 -0.23
CA ASP A 355 0.38 -3.19 0.11
C ASP A 355 1.07 -3.33 1.47
N CYS A 356 2.04 -2.46 1.76
CA CYS A 356 2.71 -2.40 3.05
C CYS A 356 1.72 -2.02 4.17
N SER A 357 0.90 -1.00 3.95
CA SER A 357 -0.11 -0.56 4.94
C SER A 357 -1.14 -1.65 5.22
N ILE A 358 -1.67 -2.29 4.18
CA ILE A 358 -2.62 -3.41 4.31
C ILE A 358 -2.00 -4.55 5.13
N ALA A 359 -0.76 -4.94 4.82
CA ALA A 359 -0.07 -6.00 5.55
C ALA A 359 0.21 -5.60 7.01
N ALA A 360 0.52 -4.32 7.27
CA ALA A 360 0.74 -3.79 8.61
C ALA A 360 -0.54 -3.81 9.45
N ASP A 361 -1.64 -3.32 8.91
CA ASP A 361 -2.93 -3.31 9.60
C ASP A 361 -3.36 -4.75 9.93
N ILE A 362 -3.33 -5.65 8.96
CA ILE A 362 -3.64 -7.06 9.17
C ILE A 362 -2.76 -7.68 10.26
N TYR A 363 -1.46 -7.38 10.25
CA TYR A 363 -0.56 -8.01 11.20
C TYR A 363 -0.66 -7.43 12.61
N LEU A 364 -1.01 -6.14 12.76
CA LEU A 364 -1.34 -5.54 14.05
C LEU A 364 -2.54 -6.25 14.71
N HIS A 365 -3.61 -6.49 13.94
CA HIS A 365 -4.76 -7.25 14.41
C HIS A 365 -4.41 -8.73 14.68
N THR A 366 -3.54 -9.33 13.87
CA THR A 366 -3.01 -10.68 14.14
C THR A 366 -2.28 -10.74 15.48
N ILE A 367 -1.46 -9.73 15.83
CA ILE A 367 -0.80 -9.63 17.13
C ILE A 367 -1.84 -9.60 18.26
N ASP A 368 -2.88 -8.79 18.14
CA ASP A 368 -3.93 -8.67 19.16
C ASP A 368 -4.67 -10.01 19.37
N VAL A 369 -5.02 -10.70 18.28
CA VAL A 369 -5.67 -12.01 18.32
C VAL A 369 -4.74 -13.06 18.96
N VAL A 370 -3.47 -13.10 18.56
CA VAL A 370 -2.48 -14.04 19.10
C VAL A 370 -2.28 -13.80 20.59
N GLU A 371 -2.06 -12.55 21.03
CA GLU A 371 -1.86 -12.25 22.45
C GLU A 371 -3.08 -12.59 23.31
N ALA A 372 -4.29 -12.34 22.79
CA ALA A 372 -5.53 -12.69 23.49
C ALA A 372 -5.73 -14.20 23.57
N ALA A 373 -5.45 -14.94 22.50
CA ALA A 373 -5.55 -16.40 22.48
C ALA A 373 -4.46 -17.07 23.37
N GLU A 374 -3.22 -16.55 23.40
CA GLU A 374 -2.17 -17.00 24.30
C GLU A 374 -2.58 -16.82 25.77
N ALA A 375 -3.20 -15.69 26.11
CA ALA A 375 -3.73 -15.46 27.47
C ALA A 375 -4.88 -16.40 27.85
N LEU A 376 -5.56 -17.01 26.88
CA LEU A 376 -6.59 -18.04 27.07
C LEU A 376 -6.02 -19.48 27.10
N GLY A 377 -4.72 -19.68 26.94
CA GLY A 377 -4.07 -20.97 27.01
C GLY A 377 -3.35 -21.44 25.75
N GLY A 378 -3.31 -20.64 24.71
CA GLY A 378 -2.50 -20.86 23.51
C GLY A 378 -3.24 -20.56 22.20
N PHE A 379 -2.57 -19.86 21.31
CA PHE A 379 -3.05 -19.59 19.94
C PHE A 379 -2.88 -20.83 19.06
N VAL A 380 -3.94 -21.20 18.37
CA VAL A 380 -3.98 -22.33 17.42
C VAL A 380 -4.46 -21.82 16.07
N ALA A 381 -3.55 -21.75 15.11
CA ALA A 381 -3.89 -21.45 13.71
C ALA A 381 -4.41 -22.71 12.99
N LEU A 382 -4.88 -22.51 11.76
CA LEU A 382 -5.23 -23.61 10.87
C LEU A 382 -4.03 -24.51 10.57
N PRO A 383 -4.25 -25.81 10.26
CA PRO A 383 -3.21 -26.69 9.78
C PRO A 383 -2.50 -26.14 8.54
N GLU A 384 -1.22 -26.45 8.41
CA GLU A 384 -0.38 -26.01 7.27
C GLU A 384 -1.00 -26.37 5.91
N SER A 385 -1.65 -27.53 5.82
CA SER A 385 -2.33 -28.00 4.61
C SER A 385 -3.47 -27.09 4.17
N ASP A 386 -4.24 -26.59 5.11
CA ASP A 386 -5.41 -25.76 4.85
C ASP A 386 -4.97 -24.33 4.51
N LEU A 387 -3.94 -23.84 5.19
CA LEU A 387 -3.30 -22.58 4.87
C LEU A 387 -2.71 -22.58 3.46
N PHE A 388 -2.05 -23.68 3.05
CA PHE A 388 -1.53 -23.83 1.68
C PHE A 388 -2.63 -23.77 0.65
N GLU A 389 -3.76 -24.46 0.90
CA GLU A 389 -4.90 -24.46 0.00
C GLU A 389 -5.42 -23.03 -0.27
N VAL A 390 -5.57 -22.21 0.76
CA VAL A 390 -6.00 -20.83 0.63
C VAL A 390 -4.93 -19.95 -0.04
N GLU A 391 -3.64 -20.09 0.34
CA GLU A 391 -2.55 -19.27 -0.26
C GLU A 391 -2.43 -19.50 -1.77
N TYR A 392 -2.60 -20.74 -2.22
CA TYR A 392 -2.46 -21.11 -3.62
C TYR A 392 -3.79 -21.20 -4.38
N TRP A 393 -4.89 -20.81 -3.73
CA TRP A 393 -6.19 -20.76 -4.36
C TRP A 393 -6.26 -19.70 -5.46
N GLU A 394 -6.63 -20.12 -6.67
CA GLU A 394 -6.67 -19.23 -7.84
C GLU A 394 -7.57 -18.00 -7.64
N LEU A 395 -8.70 -18.16 -6.95
CA LEU A 395 -9.64 -17.06 -6.67
C LEU A 395 -9.05 -16.03 -5.70
N GLU A 396 -8.27 -16.45 -4.72
CA GLU A 396 -7.56 -15.55 -3.81
C GLU A 396 -6.40 -14.86 -4.53
N GLN A 397 -5.61 -15.60 -5.31
CA GLN A 397 -4.54 -15.01 -6.12
C GLN A 397 -5.05 -13.99 -7.15
N ALA A 398 -6.25 -14.20 -7.70
CA ALA A 398 -6.88 -13.25 -8.60
C ALA A 398 -7.19 -11.89 -7.95
N LYS A 399 -7.40 -11.83 -6.63
CA LYS A 399 -7.59 -10.56 -5.89
C LYS A 399 -6.33 -9.67 -5.95
N LEU A 400 -5.13 -10.28 -6.01
CA LEU A 400 -3.85 -9.58 -6.10
C LEU A 400 -3.53 -9.13 -7.54
N ASN A 401 -4.05 -9.83 -8.54
CA ASN A 401 -3.70 -9.65 -9.95
C ASN A 401 -4.64 -8.71 -10.73
N LYS A 402 -5.51 -7.96 -10.06
CA LYS A 402 -6.50 -7.07 -10.68
C LYS A 402 -5.94 -5.86 -11.44
N SER A 403 -4.63 -5.66 -11.50
CA SER A 403 -4.06 -4.44 -12.10
C SER A 403 -3.62 -4.64 -13.55
N ASN A 404 -3.85 -3.59 -14.34
CA ASN A 404 -3.16 -3.29 -15.59
C ASN A 404 -1.64 -3.45 -15.44
N ALA A 405 -0.89 -3.47 -16.55
CA ALA A 405 0.58 -3.59 -16.53
C ALA A 405 1.22 -2.77 -15.40
N THR A 406 2.04 -3.41 -14.60
CA THR A 406 2.74 -2.77 -13.47
C THR A 406 3.61 -1.63 -14.00
N PRO A 407 3.48 -0.40 -13.50
CA PRO A 407 4.32 0.72 -13.92
C PRO A 407 5.83 0.42 -13.75
N PRO A 408 6.70 1.00 -14.60
CA PRO A 408 8.11 0.58 -14.71
C PRO A 408 8.94 0.78 -13.43
N LEU A 409 8.58 1.76 -12.58
CA LEU A 409 9.29 2.11 -11.35
C LEU A 409 8.59 1.62 -10.09
N SER A 410 7.61 0.70 -10.22
CA SER A 410 6.90 0.15 -9.05
C SER A 410 7.86 -0.56 -8.10
N GLY A 411 7.72 -0.27 -6.79
CA GLY A 411 8.58 -0.77 -5.73
C GLY A 411 9.91 -0.02 -5.58
N GLU A 412 10.16 0.98 -6.42
CA GLU A 412 11.35 1.83 -6.33
C GLU A 412 11.05 3.13 -5.58
N VAL A 413 12.08 3.69 -4.95
CA VAL A 413 12.01 4.90 -4.11
C VAL A 413 12.87 5.99 -4.72
N ALA A 414 12.27 7.15 -4.97
CA ALA A 414 12.97 8.33 -5.48
C ALA A 414 13.13 9.39 -4.39
N LEU A 415 14.33 9.93 -4.24
CA LEU A 415 14.62 11.09 -3.42
C LEU A 415 14.78 12.32 -4.32
N VAL A 416 13.94 13.34 -4.12
CA VAL A 416 13.91 14.55 -4.94
C VAL A 416 14.11 15.77 -4.06
N THR A 417 15.15 16.58 -4.31
CA THR A 417 15.34 17.86 -3.63
C THR A 417 14.78 19.03 -4.45
N GLY A 418 14.26 20.06 -3.77
CA GLY A 418 13.53 21.15 -4.43
C GLY A 418 12.14 20.72 -4.90
N SER A 419 11.52 19.78 -4.18
CA SER A 419 10.30 19.05 -4.57
C SER A 419 9.01 19.88 -4.47
N ALA A 420 8.99 20.96 -3.70
CA ALA A 420 7.79 21.76 -3.48
C ALA A 420 7.43 22.66 -4.68
N SER A 421 8.31 22.85 -5.68
CA SER A 421 8.03 23.73 -6.81
C SER A 421 8.86 23.44 -8.06
N GLY A 422 8.45 24.01 -9.18
CA GLY A 422 9.21 24.08 -10.42
C GLY A 422 9.67 22.71 -10.95
N ILE A 423 10.94 22.61 -11.35
CA ILE A 423 11.51 21.39 -11.95
C ILE A 423 11.48 20.23 -10.95
N GLY A 424 11.80 20.45 -9.67
CA GLY A 424 11.80 19.40 -8.66
C GLY A 424 10.42 18.76 -8.46
N SER A 425 9.38 19.60 -8.33
CA SER A 425 7.99 19.15 -8.24
C SER A 425 7.56 18.38 -9.49
N ALA A 426 7.87 18.89 -10.68
CA ALA A 426 7.57 18.20 -11.94
C ALA A 426 8.26 16.83 -12.04
N CYS A 427 9.53 16.72 -11.59
CA CYS A 427 10.25 15.44 -11.52
C CYS A 427 9.57 14.47 -10.54
N ALA A 428 9.20 14.95 -9.34
CA ALA A 428 8.52 14.14 -8.34
C ALA A 428 7.20 13.54 -8.88
N HIS A 429 6.37 14.39 -9.48
CA HIS A 429 5.11 13.95 -10.08
C HIS A 429 5.30 13.02 -11.29
N ALA A 430 6.31 13.23 -12.12
CA ALA A 430 6.61 12.34 -13.23
C ALA A 430 7.05 10.95 -12.75
N LEU A 431 7.88 10.86 -11.69
CA LEU A 431 8.29 9.61 -11.07
C LEU A 431 7.13 8.88 -10.40
N LEU A 432 6.23 9.60 -9.72
CA LEU A 432 4.98 9.04 -9.18
C LEU A 432 4.11 8.41 -10.27
N ARG A 433 3.93 9.09 -11.42
CA ARG A 433 3.18 8.53 -12.55
C ARG A 433 3.81 7.25 -13.11
N GLN A 434 5.12 7.08 -12.99
CA GLN A 434 5.82 5.86 -13.37
C GLN A 434 5.80 4.78 -12.27
N GLY A 435 5.14 5.04 -11.14
CA GLY A 435 4.92 4.08 -10.05
C GLY A 435 5.96 4.07 -8.94
N ALA A 436 6.91 5.00 -8.94
CA ALA A 436 7.85 5.16 -7.82
C ALA A 436 7.14 5.75 -6.60
N SER A 437 7.63 5.41 -5.40
CA SER A 437 7.36 6.19 -4.18
C SER A 437 8.38 7.33 -4.09
N VAL A 438 7.97 8.51 -3.62
CA VAL A 438 8.81 9.71 -3.64
C VAL A 438 9.03 10.27 -2.25
N ILE A 439 10.28 10.49 -1.89
CA ILE A 439 10.72 11.30 -0.76
C ILE A 439 11.05 12.69 -1.32
N GLY A 440 10.18 13.66 -1.07
CA GLY A 440 10.40 15.06 -1.43
C GLY A 440 11.12 15.80 -0.31
N ILE A 441 12.16 16.56 -0.62
CA ILE A 441 12.86 17.42 0.33
C ILE A 441 12.87 18.85 -0.18
N ASP A 442 12.37 19.78 0.63
CA ASP A 442 12.37 21.21 0.34
C ASP A 442 12.48 22.02 1.64
N LEU A 443 12.77 23.31 1.51
CA LEU A 443 12.63 24.27 2.61
C LEU A 443 11.16 24.51 2.99
N ASN A 444 10.26 24.40 2.02
CA ASN A 444 8.83 24.50 2.19
C ASN A 444 8.21 23.10 2.36
N ASN A 445 7.21 23.01 3.20
CA ASN A 445 6.57 21.73 3.55
C ASN A 445 5.26 21.47 2.80
N ASP A 446 4.90 22.33 1.87
CA ASP A 446 3.66 22.21 1.09
C ASP A 446 4.00 22.02 -0.40
N ASP A 447 3.61 20.88 -0.93
CA ASP A 447 3.75 20.53 -2.35
C ASP A 447 2.39 20.32 -3.03
N GLY A 448 1.28 20.38 -2.26
CA GLY A 448 -0.08 20.17 -2.75
C GLY A 448 -0.37 18.73 -3.18
N SER A 449 0.51 17.75 -2.88
CA SER A 449 0.25 16.33 -3.15
C SER A 449 -0.13 15.60 -1.85
N ASP A 450 -1.32 15.01 -1.84
CA ASP A 450 -1.83 14.22 -0.71
C ASP A 450 -1.97 12.75 -1.13
N THR A 451 -0.83 12.09 -1.37
CA THR A 451 -0.83 10.68 -1.72
C THR A 451 0.10 9.88 -0.82
N ALA A 452 -0.31 8.68 -0.44
CA ALA A 452 0.50 7.77 0.38
C ALA A 452 1.88 7.45 -0.22
N SER A 453 2.04 7.59 -1.55
CA SER A 453 3.29 7.36 -2.26
C SER A 453 4.22 8.58 -2.30
N PHE A 454 3.83 9.71 -1.74
CA PHE A 454 4.64 10.93 -1.66
C PHE A 454 4.81 11.38 -0.21
N LEU A 455 6.04 11.39 0.26
CA LEU A 455 6.40 11.88 1.60
C LEU A 455 7.18 13.18 1.46
N GLN A 456 6.55 14.32 1.77
CA GLN A 456 7.22 15.62 1.79
C GLN A 456 7.89 15.86 3.15
N LEU A 457 9.17 16.20 3.13
CA LEU A 457 9.98 16.47 4.31
C LEU A 457 10.66 17.84 4.20
N GLN A 458 10.69 18.57 5.30
CA GLN A 458 11.33 19.86 5.37
C GLN A 458 12.81 19.73 5.76
N ALA A 459 13.72 20.15 4.87
CA ALA A 459 15.15 20.27 5.20
C ALA A 459 15.86 21.29 4.32
N ASP A 460 16.92 21.87 4.87
CA ASP A 460 17.85 22.73 4.16
C ASP A 460 19.02 21.90 3.62
N VAL A 461 19.18 21.85 2.31
CA VAL A 461 20.29 21.14 1.66
C VAL A 461 21.67 21.66 2.05
N THR A 462 21.78 22.90 2.54
CA THR A 462 23.04 23.47 3.05
C THR A 462 23.40 22.93 4.43
N ASN A 463 22.43 22.40 5.17
CA ASN A 463 22.61 21.79 6.49
C ASN A 463 22.62 20.26 6.38
N ARG A 464 23.82 19.66 6.38
CA ARG A 464 23.99 18.21 6.22
C ARG A 464 23.27 17.38 7.30
N ALA A 465 23.22 17.85 8.54
CA ALA A 465 22.55 17.12 9.62
C ALA A 465 21.03 17.10 9.43
N SER A 466 20.42 18.23 9.05
CA SER A 466 18.99 18.32 8.71
C SER A 466 18.66 17.44 7.51
N LEU A 467 19.51 17.46 6.48
CA LEU A 467 19.34 16.65 5.28
C LEU A 467 19.43 15.15 5.59
N LEU A 468 20.40 14.74 6.43
CA LEU A 468 20.55 13.34 6.85
C LEU A 468 19.30 12.86 7.61
N ALA A 469 18.79 13.66 8.55
CA ALA A 469 17.60 13.32 9.32
C ALA A 469 16.37 13.11 8.42
N ALA A 470 16.17 13.99 7.43
CA ALA A 470 15.09 13.86 6.45
C ALA A 470 15.27 12.62 5.56
N VAL A 471 16.48 12.35 5.08
CA VAL A 471 16.77 11.15 4.29
C VAL A 471 16.50 9.88 5.08
N GLU A 472 16.94 9.81 6.34
CA GLU A 472 16.67 8.65 7.20
C GLU A 472 15.19 8.45 7.49
N GLU A 473 14.43 9.53 7.66
CA GLU A 473 12.97 9.46 7.83
C GLU A 473 12.30 8.88 6.58
N GLY A 474 12.67 9.35 5.40
CA GLY A 474 12.18 8.81 4.15
C GLY A 474 12.54 7.32 3.97
N VAL A 475 13.76 6.92 4.37
CA VAL A 475 14.19 5.51 4.35
C VAL A 475 13.39 4.68 5.34
N ARG A 476 13.09 5.19 6.54
CA ARG A 476 12.22 4.49 7.50
C ARG A 476 10.82 4.26 6.93
N HIS A 477 10.33 5.21 6.13
CA HIS A 477 8.99 5.13 5.53
C HIS A 477 8.89 4.17 4.35
N PHE A 478 9.87 4.20 3.41
CA PHE A 478 9.83 3.41 2.17
C PHE A 478 10.87 2.29 2.08
N GLY A 479 11.87 2.29 2.96
CA GLY A 479 12.87 1.22 3.08
C GLY A 479 14.19 1.45 2.35
N GLY A 480 14.37 2.52 1.56
CA GLY A 480 15.63 2.77 0.82
C GLY A 480 15.53 3.88 -0.20
N ILE A 481 16.54 4.01 -1.06
CA ILE A 481 16.59 4.99 -2.16
C ILE A 481 17.17 4.30 -3.40
N ASP A 482 16.44 4.37 -4.52
CA ASP A 482 16.84 3.81 -5.82
C ASP A 482 17.16 4.90 -6.84
N ILE A 483 16.50 6.06 -6.69
CA ILE A 483 16.59 7.20 -7.62
C ILE A 483 16.90 8.45 -6.82
N LEU A 484 17.83 9.27 -7.30
CA LEU A 484 18.15 10.57 -6.73
C LEU A 484 17.98 11.67 -7.78
N VAL A 485 17.16 12.68 -7.49
CA VAL A 485 17.02 13.88 -8.32
C VAL A 485 17.50 15.09 -7.53
N ALA A 486 18.64 15.67 -7.92
CA ALA A 486 19.18 16.88 -7.33
C ALA A 486 18.68 18.11 -8.10
N ALA A 487 17.51 18.63 -7.69
CA ALA A 487 16.86 19.77 -8.36
C ALA A 487 16.86 21.06 -7.51
N ALA A 488 17.10 20.99 -6.21
CA ALA A 488 17.21 22.18 -5.37
C ALA A 488 18.27 23.15 -5.92
N GLY A 489 17.91 24.41 -6.05
CA GLY A 489 18.84 25.43 -6.56
C GLY A 489 18.22 26.82 -6.65
N ILE A 490 19.05 27.82 -6.60
CA ILE A 490 18.69 29.24 -6.74
C ILE A 490 19.48 29.88 -7.85
N PHE A 491 18.91 30.92 -8.48
CA PHE A 491 19.64 31.71 -9.49
C PHE A 491 20.49 32.80 -8.84
N GLY A 492 20.07 33.34 -7.69
CA GLY A 492 20.69 34.50 -7.04
C GLY A 492 20.44 35.83 -7.78
N VAL A 493 21.07 36.88 -7.30
CA VAL A 493 20.96 38.21 -7.91
C VAL A 493 21.94 38.33 -9.06
N SER A 494 21.52 38.99 -10.18
CA SER A 494 22.36 39.22 -11.34
C SER A 494 23.34 40.38 -11.08
N HIS A 495 24.65 40.10 -11.14
CA HIS A 495 25.72 41.10 -11.01
C HIS A 495 26.76 40.97 -12.12
N GLU A 496 27.30 42.12 -12.58
CA GLU A 496 28.56 42.10 -13.33
C GLU A 496 29.69 41.55 -12.43
N ILE A 497 30.67 40.84 -12.99
CA ILE A 497 31.74 40.19 -12.21
C ILE A 497 32.44 41.18 -11.25
N ALA A 498 32.71 42.40 -11.73
CA ALA A 498 33.36 43.45 -10.94
C ALA A 498 32.50 44.01 -9.79
N LYS A 499 31.21 43.67 -9.74
CA LYS A 499 30.23 44.19 -8.78
C LYS A 499 29.53 43.06 -8.00
N ILE A 500 30.08 41.84 -8.04
CA ILE A 500 29.54 40.72 -7.30
C ILE A 500 29.54 41.04 -5.81
N ILE A 501 28.38 40.81 -5.15
CA ILE A 501 28.25 40.91 -3.70
C ILE A 501 28.66 39.56 -3.12
N GLU A 502 29.56 39.58 -2.14
CA GLU A 502 30.16 38.36 -1.54
C GLU A 502 29.08 37.41 -0.98
N THR A 503 28.10 37.93 -0.26
CA THR A 503 26.99 37.13 0.30
C THR A 503 26.13 36.47 -0.76
N ASP A 504 25.87 37.09 -1.90
CA ASP A 504 25.08 36.51 -2.99
C ASP A 504 25.87 35.40 -3.70
N TRP A 505 27.18 35.61 -3.85
CA TRP A 505 28.08 34.56 -4.35
C TRP A 505 28.11 33.33 -3.43
N GLU A 506 28.36 33.56 -2.15
CA GLU A 506 28.44 32.49 -1.14
C GLU A 506 27.12 31.71 -1.03
N GLN A 507 25.98 32.40 -0.96
CA GLN A 507 24.68 31.78 -0.89
C GLN A 507 24.38 30.93 -2.13
N THR A 508 24.71 31.40 -3.32
CA THR A 508 24.52 30.65 -4.57
C THR A 508 25.35 29.37 -4.59
N LEU A 509 26.61 29.43 -4.15
CA LEU A 509 27.48 28.27 -4.04
C LEU A 509 27.03 27.32 -2.92
N ALA A 510 26.62 27.86 -1.78
CA ALA A 510 26.14 27.05 -0.65
C ALA A 510 24.96 26.17 -1.05
N VAL A 511 23.94 26.73 -1.73
CA VAL A 511 22.79 25.97 -2.17
C VAL A 511 23.13 25.06 -3.36
N ASN A 512 23.62 25.65 -4.46
CA ASN A 512 23.72 24.94 -5.74
C ASN A 512 24.86 23.90 -5.79
N LEU A 513 25.97 24.12 -5.07
CA LEU A 513 27.15 23.24 -5.09
C LEU A 513 27.28 22.45 -3.79
N ASN A 514 27.38 23.14 -2.64
CA ASN A 514 27.61 22.47 -1.36
C ASN A 514 26.38 21.64 -0.96
N GLY A 515 25.15 22.13 -1.28
CA GLY A 515 23.91 21.38 -1.09
C GLY A 515 23.91 20.06 -1.85
N VAL A 516 24.34 20.05 -3.11
CA VAL A 516 24.46 18.80 -3.90
C VAL A 516 25.56 17.88 -3.34
N SER A 517 26.69 18.45 -2.91
CA SER A 517 27.75 17.66 -2.25
C SER A 517 27.27 17.03 -0.95
N ASN A 518 26.50 17.77 -0.13
CA ASN A 518 25.86 17.23 1.07
C ASN A 518 24.89 16.10 0.73
N LEU A 519 24.02 16.31 -0.28
CA LEU A 519 23.06 15.33 -0.75
C LEU A 519 23.75 14.02 -1.22
N PHE A 520 24.81 14.15 -2.00
CA PHE A 520 25.61 13.00 -2.45
C PHE A 520 26.17 12.21 -1.27
N HIS A 521 26.75 12.93 -0.29
CA HIS A 521 27.33 12.30 0.89
C HIS A 521 26.28 11.52 1.72
N VAL A 522 25.08 12.08 1.93
CA VAL A 522 24.05 11.42 2.76
C VAL A 522 23.25 10.35 2.00
N ALA A 523 23.10 10.48 0.68
CA ALA A 523 22.31 9.54 -0.11
C ALA A 523 23.12 8.32 -0.59
N HIS A 524 24.43 8.45 -0.84
CA HIS A 524 25.27 7.39 -1.41
C HIS A 524 25.15 6.04 -0.68
N PRO A 525 25.20 5.94 0.67
CA PRO A 525 25.11 4.66 1.36
C PRO A 525 23.81 3.90 1.05
N TYR A 526 22.71 4.62 0.81
CA TYR A 526 21.41 4.04 0.46
C TYR A 526 21.31 3.69 -1.02
N LEU A 527 21.86 4.54 -1.90
CA LEU A 527 21.92 4.28 -3.34
C LEU A 527 22.71 3.01 -3.67
N ALA A 528 23.80 2.74 -2.96
CA ALA A 528 24.60 1.51 -3.10
C ALA A 528 23.80 0.24 -2.71
N LEU A 529 22.69 0.39 -1.99
CA LEU A 529 21.80 -0.70 -1.60
C LEU A 529 20.56 -0.82 -2.52
N ALA A 530 20.50 -0.07 -3.62
CA ALA A 530 19.40 -0.17 -4.57
C ALA A 530 19.35 -1.56 -5.24
N PRO A 531 18.21 -2.29 -5.20
CA PRO A 531 18.13 -3.67 -5.68
C PRO A 531 18.47 -3.86 -7.17
N LYS A 532 18.19 -2.84 -8.01
CA LYS A 532 18.46 -2.87 -9.46
C LYS A 532 19.59 -1.93 -9.90
N GLY A 533 20.40 -1.46 -8.95
CA GLY A 533 21.33 -0.35 -9.14
C GLY A 533 20.60 1.01 -9.10
N ALA A 534 21.32 2.05 -8.69
CA ALA A 534 20.71 3.37 -8.53
C ALA A 534 20.89 4.26 -9.74
N ARG A 535 20.00 5.26 -9.87
CA ARG A 535 20.01 6.28 -10.92
C ARG A 535 20.00 7.66 -10.31
N VAL A 536 20.95 8.49 -10.73
CA VAL A 536 21.08 9.87 -10.28
C VAL A 536 20.87 10.82 -11.45
N ALA A 537 19.91 11.72 -11.33
CA ALA A 537 19.64 12.80 -12.27
C ALA A 537 20.02 14.14 -11.63
N LEU A 538 21.03 14.82 -12.19
CA LEU A 538 21.43 16.17 -11.78
C LEU A 538 20.75 17.22 -12.65
N VAL A 539 20.16 18.23 -12.02
CA VAL A 539 19.65 19.41 -12.72
C VAL A 539 20.77 20.44 -12.85
N GLY A 540 21.49 20.35 -13.96
CA GLY A 540 22.48 21.33 -14.39
C GLY A 540 21.85 22.62 -14.90
N SER A 541 22.38 23.18 -15.96
CA SER A 541 21.83 24.34 -16.68
C SER A 541 22.52 24.48 -18.01
N LYS A 542 21.84 25.03 -18.99
CA LYS A 542 22.47 25.53 -20.21
C LYS A 542 23.60 26.53 -19.94
N ASN A 543 23.56 27.29 -18.85
CA ASN A 543 24.61 28.22 -18.45
C ASN A 543 25.99 27.54 -18.22
N VAL A 544 26.08 26.22 -18.18
CA VAL A 544 27.35 25.48 -18.14
C VAL A 544 28.13 25.68 -19.46
N LEU A 545 27.42 25.50 -20.59
CA LEU A 545 28.01 25.58 -21.92
C LEU A 545 27.92 26.98 -22.53
N ALA A 546 26.84 27.72 -22.25
CA ALA A 546 26.53 29.05 -22.83
C ALA A 546 26.13 30.05 -21.72
N PRO A 547 27.10 30.55 -20.93
CA PRO A 547 26.82 31.44 -19.81
C PRO A 547 26.21 32.76 -20.26
N GLY A 548 25.31 33.31 -19.44
CA GLY A 548 24.72 34.63 -19.67
C GLY A 548 25.47 35.74 -18.92
N LYS A 549 25.41 36.97 -19.42
CA LYS A 549 25.93 38.14 -18.70
C LYS A 549 25.18 38.32 -17.36
N GLY A 550 25.89 38.61 -16.30
CA GLY A 550 25.33 38.81 -14.96
C GLY A 550 25.03 37.52 -14.19
N ALA A 551 25.31 36.36 -14.77
CA ALA A 551 25.03 35.05 -14.14
C ALA A 551 26.31 34.36 -13.64
N ALA A 552 27.31 35.09 -13.18
CA ALA A 552 28.61 34.52 -12.85
C ALA A 552 28.56 33.48 -11.74
N ALA A 553 27.95 33.78 -10.57
CA ALA A 553 27.83 32.87 -9.46
C ALA A 553 27.04 31.62 -9.86
N TYR A 554 25.89 31.78 -10.51
CA TYR A 554 25.05 30.69 -10.99
C TYR A 554 25.77 29.80 -12.01
N SER A 555 26.40 30.41 -13.05
CA SER A 555 27.12 29.65 -14.09
C SER A 555 28.29 28.86 -13.50
N ALA A 556 29.04 29.47 -12.58
CA ALA A 556 30.15 28.81 -11.88
C ALA A 556 29.65 27.63 -11.02
N SER A 557 28.57 27.84 -10.25
CA SER A 557 27.98 26.78 -9.42
C SER A 557 27.47 25.58 -10.25
N LYS A 558 26.77 25.83 -11.35
CA LYS A 558 26.23 24.77 -12.22
C LYS A 558 27.34 24.06 -13.03
N ALA A 559 28.41 24.74 -13.42
CA ALA A 559 29.59 24.12 -14.01
C ALA A 559 30.28 23.18 -12.99
N ALA A 560 30.46 23.66 -11.76
CA ALA A 560 31.04 22.86 -10.68
C ALA A 560 30.22 21.60 -10.36
N VAL A 561 28.89 21.72 -10.23
CA VAL A 561 27.97 20.58 -10.02
C VAL A 561 28.02 19.57 -11.18
N THR A 562 28.06 20.07 -12.42
CA THR A 562 28.19 19.20 -13.60
C THR A 562 29.49 18.39 -13.56
N GLN A 563 30.59 19.02 -13.14
CA GLN A 563 31.87 18.31 -12.99
C GLN A 563 31.84 17.34 -11.81
N LEU A 564 31.20 17.71 -10.67
CA LEU A 564 30.98 16.81 -9.54
C LEU A 564 30.20 15.56 -9.98
N GLY A 565 29.15 15.72 -10.79
CA GLY A 565 28.40 14.61 -11.36
C GLY A 565 29.22 13.66 -12.23
N ARG A 566 30.19 14.21 -13.01
CA ARG A 566 31.13 13.38 -13.79
C ARG A 566 32.06 12.58 -12.91
N VAL A 567 32.55 13.17 -11.81
CA VAL A 567 33.38 12.46 -10.83
C VAL A 567 32.56 11.36 -10.15
N ALA A 568 31.35 11.65 -9.70
CA ALA A 568 30.45 10.66 -9.12
C ALA A 568 30.14 9.50 -10.10
N ALA A 569 29.98 9.77 -11.39
CA ALA A 569 29.78 8.73 -12.40
C ALA A 569 30.99 7.78 -12.51
N LEU A 570 32.21 8.27 -12.26
CA LEU A 570 33.41 7.44 -12.24
C LEU A 570 33.54 6.63 -10.94
N GLU A 571 33.34 7.29 -9.80
CA GLU A 571 33.55 6.69 -8.48
C GLU A 571 32.47 5.65 -8.12
N TRP A 572 31.20 5.89 -8.49
CA TRP A 572 30.06 5.11 -8.07
C TRP A 572 29.67 4.00 -9.06
N ALA A 573 30.40 3.88 -10.17
CA ALA A 573 30.12 2.84 -11.18
C ALA A 573 30.28 1.42 -10.60
N GLU A 574 31.23 1.20 -9.69
CA GLU A 574 31.45 -0.10 -9.03
C GLU A 574 30.29 -0.46 -8.10
N ASP A 575 29.59 0.53 -7.52
CA ASP A 575 28.39 0.34 -6.71
C ASP A 575 27.11 0.13 -7.57
N GLY A 576 27.24 0.11 -8.90
CA GLY A 576 26.10 -0.03 -9.82
C GLY A 576 25.24 1.22 -9.95
N ILE A 577 25.78 2.40 -9.64
CA ILE A 577 25.07 3.68 -9.68
C ILE A 577 25.42 4.41 -10.99
N VAL A 578 24.38 4.81 -11.75
CA VAL A 578 24.54 5.64 -12.94
C VAL A 578 24.19 7.11 -12.62
N VAL A 579 25.02 8.05 -13.10
CA VAL A 579 24.86 9.48 -12.83
C VAL A 579 24.82 10.24 -14.14
N ASN A 580 23.71 10.93 -14.43
CA ASN A 580 23.50 11.71 -15.64
C ASN A 580 23.04 13.11 -15.29
N THR A 581 23.33 14.08 -16.17
CA THR A 581 23.00 15.49 -15.95
C THR A 581 22.10 15.99 -17.09
N ILE A 582 21.04 16.71 -16.72
CA ILE A 582 20.20 17.47 -17.66
C ILE A 582 20.56 18.94 -17.62
N HIS A 583 20.46 19.61 -18.76
CA HIS A 583 20.74 21.04 -18.92
C HIS A 583 19.51 21.77 -19.44
N PRO A 584 18.56 22.18 -18.56
CA PRO A 584 17.39 22.96 -18.95
C PRO A 584 17.78 24.39 -19.39
N ASP A 585 17.03 24.97 -20.35
CA ASP A 585 17.07 26.39 -20.68
C ASP A 585 15.67 26.96 -20.81
N GLY A 586 15.45 28.15 -20.23
CA GLY A 586 14.23 28.91 -20.40
C GLY A 586 12.96 28.23 -19.86
N ILE A 587 13.04 27.60 -18.68
CA ILE A 587 11.89 26.99 -18.03
C ILE A 587 11.10 28.07 -17.29
N PHE A 588 10.20 28.76 -18.04
CA PHE A 588 9.55 30.01 -17.63
C PHE A 588 8.39 29.80 -16.63
N ASP A 589 7.90 28.59 -16.43
CA ASP A 589 6.86 28.21 -15.48
C ASP A 589 7.41 27.93 -14.06
N THR A 590 8.68 28.26 -13.79
CA THR A 590 9.30 28.09 -12.47
C THR A 590 9.39 29.41 -11.71
N GLY A 591 9.48 29.35 -10.39
CA GLY A 591 9.64 30.54 -9.52
C GLY A 591 10.91 31.36 -9.75
N LEU A 592 11.84 30.90 -10.59
CA LEU A 592 13.01 31.67 -11.03
C LEU A 592 12.66 32.80 -12.02
N TRP A 593 11.47 32.76 -12.60
CA TRP A 593 11.03 33.70 -13.63
C TRP A 593 9.77 34.44 -13.18
N SER A 594 9.92 35.72 -12.81
CA SER A 594 8.76 36.61 -12.70
C SER A 594 8.35 37.17 -14.08
N GLU A 595 7.08 37.52 -14.26
CA GLU A 595 6.59 38.11 -15.50
C GLU A 595 7.39 39.36 -15.87
N SER A 596 7.68 40.22 -14.88
CA SER A 596 8.50 41.44 -15.08
C SER A 596 9.92 41.12 -15.56
N LEU A 597 10.54 40.06 -15.08
CA LEU A 597 11.85 39.61 -15.52
C LEU A 597 11.80 39.07 -16.96
N ILE A 598 10.75 38.36 -17.34
CA ILE A 598 10.54 37.86 -18.70
C ILE A 598 10.35 39.02 -19.66
N GLU A 599 9.53 40.02 -19.31
CA GLU A 599 9.29 41.24 -20.09
C GLU A 599 10.57 42.07 -20.28
N GLU A 600 11.33 42.27 -19.20
CA GLU A 600 12.61 42.98 -19.27
C GLU A 600 13.58 42.31 -20.24
N ARG A 601 13.68 40.97 -20.15
CA ARG A 601 14.57 40.20 -21.01
C ARG A 601 14.09 40.17 -22.46
N ALA A 602 12.80 40.00 -22.70
CA ALA A 602 12.20 40.03 -24.03
C ALA A 602 12.49 41.39 -24.72
N SER A 603 12.27 42.51 -24.00
CA SER A 603 12.57 43.86 -24.48
C SER A 603 14.03 44.05 -24.87
N ARG A 604 14.99 43.49 -24.15
CA ARG A 604 16.42 43.56 -24.48
C ARG A 604 16.76 42.93 -25.83
N TYR A 605 15.96 41.98 -26.28
CA TYR A 605 16.11 41.32 -27.59
C TYR A 605 15.16 41.86 -28.65
N GLY A 606 14.33 42.86 -28.31
CA GLY A 606 13.32 43.42 -29.23
C GLY A 606 12.20 42.46 -29.57
N LEU A 607 11.90 41.52 -28.65
CA LEU A 607 10.88 40.48 -28.81
C LEU A 607 9.70 40.74 -27.87
N THR A 608 8.55 40.19 -28.22
CA THR A 608 7.43 40.00 -27.29
C THR A 608 7.76 38.89 -26.29
N THR A 609 7.08 38.86 -25.15
CA THR A 609 7.24 37.77 -24.13
C THR A 609 7.00 36.41 -24.74
N SER A 610 5.98 36.25 -25.61
CA SER A 610 5.68 35.00 -26.30
C SER A 610 6.78 34.56 -27.26
N GLU A 611 7.35 35.50 -28.04
CA GLU A 611 8.47 35.21 -28.94
C GLU A 611 9.73 34.85 -28.15
N TYR A 612 9.98 35.55 -27.03
CA TYR A 612 11.12 35.28 -26.17
C TYR A 612 11.08 33.89 -25.56
N LYS A 613 9.91 33.46 -25.06
CA LYS A 613 9.69 32.12 -24.51
C LYS A 613 9.89 30.97 -25.52
N LYS A 614 9.63 31.26 -26.79
CA LYS A 614 9.75 30.30 -27.90
C LYS A 614 11.03 30.46 -28.71
N ARG A 615 12.02 31.21 -28.20
CA ARG A 615 13.28 31.47 -28.87
C ARG A 615 14.24 30.26 -28.82
N ASN A 616 13.86 29.21 -29.47
CA ASN A 616 14.65 28.00 -29.69
C ASN A 616 14.33 27.42 -31.08
N LEU A 617 15.11 26.47 -31.57
CA LEU A 617 14.95 25.91 -32.92
C LEU A 617 13.60 25.25 -33.17
N LEU A 618 12.99 24.67 -32.15
CA LEU A 618 11.66 24.05 -32.26
C LEU A 618 10.51 25.08 -32.21
N GLY A 619 10.78 26.33 -31.83
CA GLY A 619 9.76 27.38 -31.69
C GLY A 619 8.71 27.07 -30.62
N LYS A 620 9.06 26.30 -29.59
CA LYS A 620 8.16 25.85 -28.51
C LYS A 620 8.60 26.39 -27.16
N GLU A 621 7.66 26.65 -26.29
CA GLU A 621 7.92 26.85 -24.86
C GLU A 621 8.29 25.53 -24.24
N ILE A 622 9.38 25.50 -23.46
CA ILE A 622 9.80 24.32 -22.69
C ILE A 622 9.35 24.52 -21.26
N THR A 623 8.72 23.50 -20.69
CA THR A 623 8.10 23.56 -19.38
C THR A 623 8.84 22.69 -18.35
N SER A 624 8.58 22.92 -17.07
CA SER A 624 9.06 22.05 -16.00
C SER A 624 8.60 20.59 -16.19
N ASN A 625 7.40 20.36 -16.74
CA ASN A 625 6.90 19.03 -17.06
C ASN A 625 7.73 18.31 -18.14
N ASP A 626 8.19 19.03 -19.19
CA ASP A 626 9.07 18.43 -20.21
C ASP A 626 10.37 17.92 -19.58
N VAL A 627 10.90 18.67 -18.61
CA VAL A 627 12.08 18.28 -17.83
C VAL A 627 11.77 17.07 -16.93
N GLY A 628 10.64 17.09 -16.23
CA GLY A 628 10.21 16.02 -15.33
C GLY A 628 10.02 14.68 -16.06
N GLU A 629 9.35 14.70 -17.21
CA GLU A 629 9.14 13.49 -18.04
C GLU A 629 10.48 12.92 -18.54
N LEU A 630 11.40 13.77 -18.98
CA LEU A 630 12.73 13.31 -19.38
C LEU A 630 13.49 12.69 -18.21
N VAL A 631 13.45 13.30 -17.02
CA VAL A 631 14.07 12.76 -15.80
C VAL A 631 13.49 11.40 -15.46
N ALA A 632 12.17 11.23 -15.53
CA ALA A 632 11.53 9.94 -15.27
C ALA A 632 11.99 8.86 -16.29
N ILE A 633 12.17 9.21 -17.57
CA ILE A 633 12.74 8.31 -18.58
C ILE A 633 14.21 7.98 -18.26
N MET A 634 15.01 8.98 -17.89
CA MET A 634 16.43 8.79 -17.53
C MET A 634 16.60 7.91 -16.28
N CYS A 635 15.65 7.94 -15.38
CA CYS A 635 15.61 7.08 -14.20
C CYS A 635 14.95 5.71 -14.48
N GLY A 636 14.44 5.50 -15.67
CA GLY A 636 13.82 4.24 -16.09
C GLY A 636 14.82 3.19 -16.60
N PRO A 637 14.34 1.97 -16.88
CA PRO A 637 15.17 0.84 -17.31
C PRO A 637 15.99 1.12 -18.58
N SER A 638 15.47 1.97 -19.48
CA SER A 638 16.12 2.31 -20.77
C SER A 638 17.47 3.01 -20.60
N PHE A 639 17.70 3.68 -19.46
CA PHE A 639 18.94 4.39 -19.16
C PHE A 639 19.90 3.62 -18.25
N SER A 640 19.60 2.40 -17.88
CA SER A 640 20.40 1.57 -16.95
C SER A 640 21.86 1.32 -17.38
N ARG A 641 22.20 1.61 -18.63
CA ARG A 641 23.55 1.46 -19.21
C ARG A 641 24.19 2.77 -19.64
N ILE A 642 23.61 3.92 -19.22
CA ILE A 642 24.07 5.26 -19.59
C ILE A 642 24.50 5.97 -18.31
N THR A 643 25.79 6.34 -18.22
CA THR A 643 26.34 7.16 -17.12
C THR A 643 27.25 8.25 -17.67
N GLY A 644 27.34 9.37 -16.97
CA GLY A 644 28.13 10.54 -17.37
C GLY A 644 27.53 11.36 -18.51
N ALA A 645 26.32 11.03 -18.98
CA ALA A 645 25.68 11.74 -20.07
C ALA A 645 25.28 13.18 -19.66
N GLN A 646 25.33 14.08 -20.66
CA GLN A 646 24.97 15.49 -20.53
C GLN A 646 23.87 15.78 -21.56
N ILE A 647 22.62 16.00 -21.11
CA ILE A 647 21.44 16.06 -21.98
C ILE A 647 20.81 17.44 -21.91
N PRO A 648 20.81 18.22 -23.01
CA PRO A 648 20.12 19.49 -23.08
C PRO A 648 18.60 19.31 -23.15
N VAL A 649 17.84 20.16 -22.47
CA VAL A 649 16.37 20.25 -22.52
C VAL A 649 16.02 21.71 -22.80
N ASP A 650 16.18 22.14 -24.04
CA ASP A 650 16.20 23.57 -24.43
C ASP A 650 15.50 23.87 -25.77
N GLY A 651 14.86 22.84 -26.38
CA GLY A 651 14.23 22.99 -27.68
C GLY A 651 15.20 23.26 -28.85
N GLY A 652 16.49 22.97 -28.63
CA GLY A 652 17.54 23.30 -29.59
C GLY A 652 17.85 24.79 -29.55
N SER A 653 18.43 25.27 -28.49
CA SER A 653 18.78 26.69 -28.36
C SER A 653 19.98 27.03 -29.24
N ASP A 654 19.91 28.21 -29.88
CA ASP A 654 20.91 28.76 -30.79
C ASP A 654 22.29 29.02 -30.18
N ARG A 655 22.39 28.94 -28.85
CA ARG A 655 23.65 29.16 -28.11
C ARG A 655 24.46 27.88 -27.80
N VAL A 656 24.00 26.72 -28.20
CA VAL A 656 24.56 25.43 -27.73
C VAL A 656 25.14 24.59 -28.86
N ILE A 657 25.15 25.04 -30.03
CA ILE A 657 25.66 24.26 -31.18
C ILE A 657 27.19 24.29 -31.16
#